data_bbe822e6bd4f4fa1c36963fea843e3b5
#
_entry.id   bbe822e6bd4f4fa1c36963fea843e3b5
#
_cell.length_a   1.000
_cell.length_b   1.000
_cell.length_c   1.000
_cell.angle_alpha   90.00
_cell.angle_beta   90.00
_cell.angle_gamma   90.00
#
_symmetry.space_group_name_H-M   'P 1'
#
loop_
_entity.id
_entity.type
_entity.pdbx_description
1 polymer ?
#
loop_
_entity_poly.entity_id
_entity_poly.type
_entity_poly.pdbx_seq_one_letter_code
_entity_poly.pdbx_strand_id
1 'polypeptide(L)'
;MVVVGYGVQKKSDVTGAMARVTSKVIEDRPVQNALQAMQGRVTGVDITSNNRPGELGDIRIRGNRSLTADNNPLYVIDGIPMSAGSIADVNPSDIESMEILKDASATAIYGSRGANGVILVTTKKGKTGRTTINYDGSFSFGFLDSTTDYMNSGQLLDYNRQSAITGGTYNGRYGDNPDPERDKALWLNPNNMSYMDKRLEKVYQQNADGTYSYDPSQLETTDWGELVTRTAFTHNHQISLSAGTETSKLYVSLGYLDQKVPMKDQDFKRYTANINGEIIPTKWLKVGMGLNATHSIKNYGIVSNTSNTGAKDSYGLAMGMMPWVPAYNEDGSILEVASADDQAYHNPLRNIDDARNETRYYGVNFSSYAELDFGQFWEPLKGVKWRTNLGAQYRNSRVGSYYGEGYTNPFKNPAMAPNVANNEHSQKLSWTLENLLYINKTIKDIHSVNITLLQSAERYRTEGLNMRGYEITFPSSLWYNIGASNNAKYAPGSNFSTWSRASYMARVNYGLMDKYLLTVTGRFDGASMLAAGNKWDFFPSAALAWRMEQEKWIQQINWINQLKLRVGYGVTGNSAVNPYQTAGSVTSTYASIPFGVGNVSSNTIGTKTNIMPNYSLGWEKTSSLNVGVDFGVLENRISGSVEYYIAKTSDLLMNQSIPVITGYAQILNNVGKTENRGFEVSLSTVNVKTKDFTWQTDWTFSLNNEKIKELAGGATYDSTGPWMVGEPLNSFYDFQYDRIWQNTQEDNHLMDVYRSLGLTFLPGQYKIVDQPLVEVPQGTEGSKTVEIKDAAGNKTGEVVSYMDNGFGKFDDNDKKIYNKSPKWTGGINNSFTYKNWNLSFFTYFRFGNTYYGLTQTIGRRIEKDTWSPTNTDAKFAQPTTATRETKYDYVRNYTKGNMVLIKNIALSYTVPQSWLKKCGASSAQVYAQVLNPFLFGGELVKAGINPDDLTGWDAGNHIGGQTNNTCITRSLVLGVRLGF
;
A
#
# COMPACT_ATOMS: atom_id res chain seq x y z
N MET A 1 -30.97 -5.79 8.13
CA MET A 1 -30.99 -5.23 6.76
C MET A 1 -29.56 -4.92 6.35
N VAL A 2 -29.20 -5.16 5.10
CA VAL A 2 -27.89 -4.86 4.49
C VAL A 2 -28.14 -4.14 3.17
N VAL A 3 -27.22 -3.24 2.83
CA VAL A 3 -27.27 -2.52 1.55
C VAL A 3 -26.65 -3.44 0.48
N VAL A 4 -27.41 -3.68 -0.60
CA VAL A 4 -26.94 -4.51 -1.72
C VAL A 4 -27.13 -3.69 -2.99
N GLY A 5 -26.10 -2.95 -3.35
CA GLY A 5 -26.11 -2.06 -4.51
C GLY A 5 -27.21 -0.98 -4.39
N TYR A 6 -28.15 -0.98 -5.30
CA TYR A 6 -29.23 0.01 -5.37
C TYR A 6 -30.44 -0.30 -4.45
N GLY A 7 -30.35 -1.27 -3.55
CA GLY A 7 -31.44 -1.65 -2.65
C GLY A 7 -30.99 -2.12 -1.28
N VAL A 8 -31.95 -2.32 -0.39
CA VAL A 8 -31.74 -2.87 0.95
C VAL A 8 -32.47 -4.21 1.03
N GLN A 9 -31.77 -5.26 1.46
CA GLN A 9 -32.32 -6.61 1.62
C GLN A 9 -32.13 -7.12 3.06
N LYS A 10 -32.91 -8.13 3.45
CA LYS A 10 -32.61 -8.89 4.67
C LYS A 10 -31.28 -9.64 4.44
N LYS A 11 -30.42 -9.74 5.47
CA LYS A 11 -29.16 -10.51 5.37
C LYS A 11 -29.41 -11.97 4.97
N SER A 12 -30.53 -12.54 5.41
CA SER A 12 -30.99 -13.90 5.06
C SER A 12 -31.19 -14.10 3.56
N ASP A 13 -31.61 -13.05 2.84
CA ASP A 13 -32.07 -13.14 1.45
C ASP A 13 -30.93 -12.85 0.44
N VAL A 14 -29.78 -12.44 0.93
CA VAL A 14 -28.60 -12.19 0.08
C VAL A 14 -28.04 -13.51 -0.44
N THR A 15 -27.89 -13.61 -1.77
CA THR A 15 -27.39 -14.80 -2.47
C THR A 15 -25.90 -14.75 -2.76
N GLY A 16 -25.30 -13.55 -2.82
CA GLY A 16 -23.88 -13.34 -3.13
C GLY A 16 -22.97 -13.31 -1.89
N ALA A 17 -21.65 -13.40 -2.11
CA ALA A 17 -20.62 -13.29 -1.08
C ALA A 17 -20.45 -11.83 -0.64
N MET A 18 -20.72 -11.55 0.64
CA MET A 18 -20.65 -10.22 1.20
C MET A 18 -20.14 -10.24 2.64
N ALA A 19 -19.26 -9.27 2.98
CA ALA A 19 -18.87 -9.01 4.35
C ALA A 19 -19.35 -7.62 4.78
N ARG A 20 -19.55 -7.40 6.08
CA ARG A 20 -20.02 -6.13 6.63
C ARG A 20 -19.16 -5.68 7.82
N VAL A 21 -18.78 -4.41 7.80
CA VAL A 21 -18.18 -3.68 8.93
C VAL A 21 -19.18 -2.62 9.39
N THR A 22 -19.51 -2.62 10.67
CA THR A 22 -20.47 -1.67 11.26
C THR A 22 -19.77 -0.49 11.94
N SER A 23 -20.48 0.59 12.21
CA SER A 23 -19.98 1.74 12.96
C SER A 23 -19.34 1.34 14.29
N LYS A 24 -19.87 0.34 15.00
CA LYS A 24 -19.30 -0.18 16.25
C LYS A 24 -17.85 -0.64 16.07
N VAL A 25 -17.55 -1.39 15.00
CA VAL A 25 -16.19 -1.87 14.70
C VAL A 25 -15.22 -0.71 14.42
N ILE A 26 -15.72 0.37 13.77
CA ILE A 26 -14.96 1.59 13.49
C ILE A 26 -14.71 2.38 14.78
N GLU A 27 -15.74 2.49 15.62
CA GLU A 27 -15.69 3.19 16.90
C GLU A 27 -14.80 2.50 17.94
N ASP A 28 -14.74 1.16 17.93
CA ASP A 28 -13.87 0.38 18.84
C ASP A 28 -12.37 0.66 18.61
N ARG A 29 -12.01 1.27 17.48
CA ARG A 29 -10.65 1.67 17.15
C ARG A 29 -10.64 3.04 16.48
N PRO A 30 -10.07 4.09 17.11
CA PRO A 30 -9.87 5.37 16.45
C PRO A 30 -8.92 5.17 15.26
N VAL A 31 -9.47 5.22 14.05
CA VAL A 31 -8.74 5.08 12.81
C VAL A 31 -8.69 6.41 12.07
N GLN A 32 -7.59 6.64 11.38
CA GLN A 32 -7.40 7.86 10.58
C GLN A 32 -8.17 7.80 9.26
N ASN A 33 -8.36 6.59 8.74
CA ASN A 33 -9.16 6.32 7.55
C ASN A 33 -9.95 5.01 7.67
N ALA A 34 -11.01 4.88 6.85
CA ALA A 34 -11.92 3.75 6.91
C ALA A 34 -11.28 2.41 6.51
N LEU A 35 -10.22 2.41 5.68
CA LEU A 35 -9.52 1.18 5.27
C LEU A 35 -8.84 0.50 6.47
N GLN A 36 -8.24 1.29 7.36
CA GLN A 36 -7.60 0.75 8.56
C GLN A 36 -8.59 0.01 9.47
N ALA A 37 -9.88 0.41 9.48
CA ALA A 37 -10.91 -0.28 10.25
C ALA A 37 -11.25 -1.67 9.70
N MET A 38 -11.08 -1.90 8.40
CA MET A 38 -11.39 -3.17 7.72
C MET A 38 -10.27 -4.19 7.79
N GLN A 39 -9.01 -3.75 7.95
CA GLN A 39 -7.83 -4.60 7.88
C GLN A 39 -7.90 -5.77 8.88
N GLY A 40 -7.81 -7.01 8.37
CA GLY A 40 -7.86 -8.24 9.16
C GLY A 40 -9.23 -8.58 9.76
N ARG A 41 -10.25 -7.72 9.57
CA ARG A 41 -11.63 -7.96 10.06
C ARG A 41 -12.58 -8.46 8.97
N VAL A 42 -12.13 -8.46 7.73
CA VAL A 42 -12.91 -8.88 6.57
C VAL A 42 -12.13 -9.95 5.81
N THR A 43 -12.79 -11.09 5.58
CA THR A 43 -12.19 -12.20 4.81
C THR A 43 -12.05 -11.83 3.34
N GLY A 44 -10.95 -12.28 2.71
CA GLY A 44 -10.67 -12.06 1.30
C GLY A 44 -10.26 -10.62 0.96
N VAL A 45 -9.95 -9.80 1.98
CA VAL A 45 -9.48 -8.42 1.80
C VAL A 45 -8.08 -8.30 2.39
N ASP A 46 -7.11 -8.02 1.55
CA ASP A 46 -5.75 -7.67 1.96
C ASP A 46 -5.58 -6.15 1.91
N ILE A 47 -5.18 -5.57 3.02
CA ILE A 47 -4.94 -4.13 3.18
C ILE A 47 -3.54 -3.96 3.75
N THR A 48 -2.70 -3.20 3.06
CA THR A 48 -1.43 -2.70 3.59
C THR A 48 -1.64 -1.32 4.18
N SER A 49 -1.08 -1.07 5.34
CA SER A 49 -1.14 0.24 5.99
C SER A 49 -0.21 1.23 5.29
N ASN A 50 -0.54 2.51 5.37
CA ASN A 50 0.36 3.61 5.04
C ASN A 50 0.42 4.55 6.25
N ASN A 51 1.61 4.69 6.85
CA ASN A 51 1.81 5.53 8.03
C ASN A 51 2.07 7.00 7.69
N ARG A 52 2.18 7.36 6.40
CA ARG A 52 2.23 8.77 5.99
C ARG A 52 0.93 9.47 6.34
N PRO A 53 0.99 10.69 6.89
CA PRO A 53 -0.20 11.39 7.32
C PRO A 53 -1.15 11.67 6.15
N GLY A 54 -2.44 11.30 6.33
CA GLY A 54 -3.48 11.52 5.32
C GLY A 54 -3.43 10.60 4.09
N GLU A 55 -2.54 9.60 4.05
CA GLU A 55 -2.49 8.63 2.96
C GLU A 55 -3.36 7.39 3.25
N LEU A 56 -3.82 6.78 2.17
CA LEU A 56 -4.48 5.48 2.21
C LEU A 56 -3.45 4.36 1.99
N GLY A 57 -3.66 3.22 2.61
CA GLY A 57 -2.98 1.99 2.23
C GLY A 57 -3.55 1.39 0.95
N ASP A 58 -2.86 0.42 0.41
CA ASP A 58 -3.36 -0.37 -0.71
C ASP A 58 -4.39 -1.40 -0.24
N ILE A 59 -5.38 -1.65 -1.09
CA ILE A 59 -6.42 -2.64 -0.84
C ILE A 59 -6.58 -3.58 -2.04
N ARG A 60 -6.67 -4.88 -1.77
CA ARG A 60 -6.96 -5.91 -2.76
C ARG A 60 -8.08 -6.81 -2.25
N ILE A 61 -9.05 -7.12 -3.12
CA ILE A 61 -10.13 -8.06 -2.82
C ILE A 61 -9.92 -9.32 -3.63
N ARG A 62 -9.59 -10.44 -2.93
CA ARG A 62 -9.30 -11.74 -3.53
C ARG A 62 -8.08 -11.69 -4.48
N GLY A 63 -7.05 -10.89 -4.10
CA GLY A 63 -5.79 -10.76 -4.84
C GLY A 63 -5.83 -9.86 -6.07
N ASN A 64 -4.77 -9.92 -6.88
CA ASN A 64 -4.66 -9.19 -8.15
C ASN A 64 -5.29 -10.01 -9.27
N ARG A 65 -5.93 -9.35 -10.23
CA ARG A 65 -6.59 -10.01 -11.38
C ARG A 65 -5.93 -9.65 -12.70
N SER A 66 -5.47 -8.42 -12.83
CA SER A 66 -4.78 -7.93 -14.02
C SER A 66 -3.30 -7.68 -13.75
N LEU A 67 -2.46 -7.88 -14.79
CA LEU A 67 -1.02 -7.64 -14.73
C LEU A 67 -0.66 -6.16 -14.88
N THR A 68 -1.43 -5.43 -15.68
CA THR A 68 -1.12 -4.03 -16.06
C THR A 68 -2.25 -3.05 -15.76
N ALA A 69 -3.51 -3.53 -15.69
CA ALA A 69 -4.66 -2.69 -15.36
C ALA A 69 -4.81 -2.50 -13.84
N ASP A 70 -5.60 -1.50 -13.43
CA ASP A 70 -5.86 -1.22 -12.02
C ASP A 70 -6.56 -2.40 -11.33
N ASN A 71 -6.07 -2.78 -10.17
CA ASN A 71 -6.60 -3.84 -9.30
C ASN A 71 -7.35 -3.29 -8.07
N ASN A 72 -7.59 -1.98 -7.97
CA ASN A 72 -8.31 -1.37 -6.85
C ASN A 72 -9.82 -1.64 -6.92
N PRO A 73 -10.50 -1.85 -5.78
CA PRO A 73 -11.93 -2.00 -5.74
C PRO A 73 -12.65 -0.66 -6.01
N LEU A 74 -13.89 -0.74 -6.49
CA LEU A 74 -14.76 0.41 -6.61
C LEU A 74 -15.30 0.83 -5.24
N TYR A 75 -15.20 2.10 -4.89
CA TYR A 75 -15.93 2.70 -3.76
C TYR A 75 -17.27 3.27 -4.22
N VAL A 76 -18.32 3.00 -3.45
CA VAL A 76 -19.67 3.56 -3.65
C VAL A 76 -20.11 4.18 -2.34
N ILE A 77 -20.31 5.50 -2.31
CA ILE A 77 -20.70 6.24 -1.11
C ILE A 77 -22.15 6.68 -1.26
N ASP A 78 -23.01 6.24 -0.33
CA ASP A 78 -24.46 6.51 -0.33
C ASP A 78 -25.15 6.20 -1.66
N GLY A 79 -24.70 5.14 -2.34
CA GLY A 79 -25.22 4.67 -3.62
C GLY A 79 -24.57 5.31 -4.85
N ILE A 80 -23.68 6.29 -4.71
CA ILE A 80 -23.02 6.95 -5.83
C ILE A 80 -21.60 6.37 -6.01
N PRO A 81 -21.26 5.79 -7.18
CA PRO A 81 -19.93 5.30 -7.49
C PRO A 81 -18.90 6.45 -7.53
N MET A 82 -17.73 6.23 -6.91
CA MET A 82 -16.69 7.23 -6.79
C MET A 82 -15.71 7.14 -7.97
N SER A 83 -15.83 8.03 -8.94
CA SER A 83 -14.92 8.11 -10.10
C SER A 83 -13.87 9.19 -9.97
N ALA A 84 -14.21 10.33 -9.36
CA ALA A 84 -13.28 11.42 -9.06
C ALA A 84 -12.86 11.43 -7.58
N GLY A 85 -13.55 10.70 -6.71
CA GLY A 85 -13.41 10.75 -5.26
C GLY A 85 -12.62 9.60 -4.65
N SER A 86 -12.43 9.70 -3.34
CA SER A 86 -11.72 8.70 -2.52
C SER A 86 -12.47 8.46 -1.22
N ILE A 87 -12.32 7.28 -0.63
CA ILE A 87 -12.82 6.98 0.71
C ILE A 87 -12.14 7.86 1.79
N ALA A 88 -10.96 8.43 1.51
CA ALA A 88 -10.29 9.37 2.38
C ALA A 88 -11.09 10.67 2.62
N ASP A 89 -12.03 10.98 1.71
CA ASP A 89 -12.88 12.16 1.83
C ASP A 89 -13.96 12.02 2.91
N VAL A 90 -14.26 10.79 3.33
CA VAL A 90 -15.28 10.50 4.34
C VAL A 90 -14.63 10.37 5.72
N ASN A 91 -15.15 11.12 6.68
CA ASN A 91 -14.74 10.93 8.07
C ASN A 91 -15.19 9.53 8.56
N PRO A 92 -14.29 8.67 9.07
CA PRO A 92 -14.64 7.34 9.56
C PRO A 92 -15.78 7.36 10.59
N SER A 93 -15.86 8.39 11.44
CA SER A 93 -16.91 8.53 12.45
C SER A 93 -18.30 8.83 11.85
N ASP A 94 -18.39 9.26 10.59
CA ASP A 94 -19.66 9.45 9.87
C ASP A 94 -20.16 8.18 9.18
N ILE A 95 -19.39 7.08 9.20
CA ILE A 95 -19.76 5.83 8.55
C ILE A 95 -20.69 5.01 9.45
N GLU A 96 -21.88 4.66 8.95
CA GLU A 96 -22.81 3.73 9.59
C GLU A 96 -22.42 2.26 9.33
N SER A 97 -22.05 1.95 8.06
CA SER A 97 -21.60 0.61 7.68
C SER A 97 -20.79 0.64 6.39
N MET A 98 -19.95 -0.39 6.24
CA MET A 98 -19.29 -0.72 4.98
C MET A 98 -19.63 -2.15 4.62
N GLU A 99 -20.17 -2.38 3.43
CA GLU A 99 -20.42 -3.68 2.85
C GLU A 99 -19.44 -3.95 1.72
N ILE A 100 -18.77 -5.08 1.77
CA ILE A 100 -17.77 -5.49 0.79
C ILE A 100 -18.34 -6.61 -0.08
N LEU A 101 -18.58 -6.32 -1.36
CA LEU A 101 -19.04 -7.27 -2.37
C LEU A 101 -17.83 -7.92 -3.03
N LYS A 102 -17.70 -9.25 -2.92
CA LYS A 102 -16.48 -9.97 -3.29
C LYS A 102 -16.61 -10.85 -4.54
N ASP A 103 -17.83 -11.29 -4.86
CA ASP A 103 -18.08 -12.18 -6.01
C ASP A 103 -18.80 -11.47 -7.16
N ALA A 104 -18.70 -12.06 -8.37
CA ALA A 104 -19.28 -11.47 -9.56
C ALA A 104 -20.82 -11.35 -9.48
N SER A 105 -21.53 -12.21 -8.75
CA SER A 105 -22.98 -12.12 -8.62
C SER A 105 -23.43 -10.93 -7.76
N ALA A 106 -22.66 -10.60 -6.70
CA ALA A 106 -22.89 -9.43 -5.89
C ALA A 106 -22.45 -8.13 -6.60
N THR A 107 -21.30 -8.16 -7.32
CA THR A 107 -20.72 -6.98 -7.97
C THR A 107 -21.32 -6.69 -9.35
N ALA A 108 -22.04 -7.64 -9.98
CA ALA A 108 -22.69 -7.48 -11.30
C ALA A 108 -23.60 -6.25 -11.39
N ILE A 109 -24.16 -5.80 -10.27
CA ILE A 109 -24.97 -4.60 -10.21
C ILE A 109 -24.17 -3.33 -10.59
N TYR A 110 -22.85 -3.35 -10.40
CA TYR A 110 -21.91 -2.29 -10.79
C TYR A 110 -21.16 -2.62 -12.10
N GLY A 111 -21.43 -3.81 -12.68
CA GLY A 111 -20.96 -4.25 -13.99
C GLY A 111 -19.46 -4.16 -14.14
N SER A 112 -19.02 -3.46 -15.19
CA SER A 112 -17.61 -3.32 -15.55
C SER A 112 -16.72 -2.63 -14.50
N ARG A 113 -17.31 -1.96 -13.52
CA ARG A 113 -16.57 -1.36 -12.40
C ARG A 113 -16.39 -2.32 -11.22
N GLY A 114 -17.16 -3.42 -11.20
CA GLY A 114 -17.15 -4.39 -10.10
C GLY A 114 -16.11 -5.50 -10.22
N ALA A 115 -15.26 -5.50 -11.26
CA ALA A 115 -14.30 -6.58 -11.52
C ALA A 115 -13.38 -6.85 -10.33
N ASN A 116 -12.86 -5.83 -9.68
CA ASN A 116 -11.94 -5.94 -8.54
C ASN A 116 -12.64 -5.92 -7.16
N GLY A 117 -13.98 -6.13 -7.14
CA GLY A 117 -14.81 -6.00 -5.95
C GLY A 117 -15.36 -4.58 -5.75
N VAL A 118 -16.33 -4.46 -4.84
CA VAL A 118 -17.00 -3.19 -4.54
C VAL A 118 -17.10 -2.98 -3.03
N ILE A 119 -16.80 -1.78 -2.56
CA ILE A 119 -16.94 -1.36 -1.17
C ILE A 119 -18.05 -0.32 -1.12
N LEU A 120 -19.19 -0.72 -0.54
CA LEU A 120 -20.32 0.17 -0.31
C LEU A 120 -20.15 0.84 1.04
N VAL A 121 -20.13 2.15 1.07
CA VAL A 121 -20.04 2.96 2.27
C VAL A 121 -21.36 3.67 2.47
N THR A 122 -22.01 3.39 3.59
CA THR A 122 -23.24 4.09 4.00
C THR A 122 -22.91 5.05 5.11
N THR A 123 -23.21 6.32 4.93
CA THR A 123 -23.01 7.35 5.95
C THR A 123 -24.21 7.42 6.91
N LYS A 124 -23.97 7.95 8.11
CA LYS A 124 -24.99 8.14 9.15
C LYS A 124 -26.10 9.07 8.65
N LYS A 125 -27.36 8.72 8.97
CA LYS A 125 -28.57 9.47 8.60
C LYS A 125 -29.33 9.89 9.86
N GLY A 126 -30.20 10.89 9.74
CA GLY A 126 -31.10 11.28 10.80
C GLY A 126 -32.02 10.13 11.23
N LYS A 127 -32.22 9.98 12.54
CA LYS A 127 -33.09 8.94 13.12
C LYS A 127 -34.37 9.59 13.63
N THR A 128 -35.51 8.89 13.42
CA THR A 128 -36.79 9.30 13.97
C THR A 128 -36.74 9.25 15.49
N GLY A 129 -37.22 10.28 16.19
CA GLY A 129 -37.29 10.37 17.62
C GLY A 129 -36.68 11.68 18.19
N ARG A 130 -36.17 11.61 19.41
CA ARG A 130 -35.53 12.78 20.06
C ARG A 130 -34.28 13.25 19.28
N THR A 131 -34.14 14.56 19.14
CA THR A 131 -32.89 15.16 18.65
C THR A 131 -31.73 14.79 19.59
N THR A 132 -30.63 14.30 19.01
CA THR A 132 -29.41 13.95 19.74
C THR A 132 -28.22 14.72 19.20
N ILE A 133 -27.40 15.21 20.10
CA ILE A 133 -26.10 15.84 19.80
C ILE A 133 -25.03 14.91 20.36
N ASN A 134 -24.05 14.53 19.53
CA ASN A 134 -22.96 13.68 19.99
C ASN A 134 -21.62 14.40 19.75
N TYR A 135 -20.71 14.22 20.71
CA TYR A 135 -19.33 14.64 20.62
C TYR A 135 -18.42 13.42 20.76
N ASP A 136 -17.46 13.27 19.87
CA ASP A 136 -16.39 12.27 19.92
C ASP A 136 -15.05 13.02 19.88
N GLY A 137 -14.23 12.88 20.93
CA GLY A 137 -12.92 13.50 21.03
C GLY A 137 -11.86 12.51 21.43
N SER A 138 -10.70 12.56 20.78
CA SER A 138 -9.55 11.72 21.13
C SER A 138 -8.22 12.46 21.02
N PHE A 139 -7.28 12.05 21.88
CA PHE A 139 -5.91 12.51 21.92
C PHE A 139 -4.98 11.32 21.81
N SER A 140 -4.00 11.40 20.95
CA SER A 140 -3.03 10.32 20.69
C SER A 140 -1.61 10.82 20.80
N PHE A 141 -0.78 10.04 21.50
CA PHE A 141 0.66 10.23 21.63
C PHE A 141 1.35 9.10 20.89
N GLY A 142 2.04 9.42 19.79
CA GLY A 142 2.72 8.46 18.95
C GLY A 142 4.23 8.61 19.03
N PHE A 143 4.94 7.51 19.01
CA PHE A 143 6.40 7.46 18.99
C PHE A 143 6.90 6.38 18.05
N LEU A 144 8.07 6.64 17.49
CA LEU A 144 8.76 5.70 16.64
C LEU A 144 9.43 4.64 17.50
N ASP A 145 9.26 3.38 17.13
CA ASP A 145 9.98 2.27 17.72
C ASP A 145 11.11 1.88 16.77
N SER A 146 12.32 2.36 17.04
CA SER A 146 13.51 1.97 16.29
C SER A 146 14.16 0.78 16.99
N THR A 147 13.96 -0.40 16.44
CA THR A 147 14.56 -1.65 16.96
C THR A 147 15.83 -2.04 16.23
N THR A 148 16.29 -1.24 15.27
CA THR A 148 17.48 -1.56 14.46
C THR A 148 18.74 -1.29 15.24
N ASP A 149 19.58 -2.31 15.34
CA ASP A 149 20.85 -2.27 16.10
C ASP A 149 22.01 -1.94 15.17
N TYR A 150 22.13 -0.63 14.82
CA TYR A 150 23.23 -0.13 14.01
C TYR A 150 24.50 0.07 14.84
N MET A 151 25.64 -0.01 14.17
CA MET A 151 26.93 0.32 14.73
C MET A 151 26.96 1.78 15.20
N ASN A 152 27.49 1.99 16.40
CA ASN A 152 27.87 3.32 16.87
C ASN A 152 29.18 3.77 16.15
N SER A 153 29.65 4.98 16.44
CA SER A 153 30.84 5.55 15.80
C SER A 153 32.06 4.66 15.91
N GLY A 154 32.34 4.16 17.12
CA GLY A 154 33.53 3.32 17.37
C GLY A 154 33.43 1.96 16.65
N GLN A 155 32.26 1.32 16.71
CA GLN A 155 32.02 0.06 16.02
C GLN A 155 32.12 0.20 14.47
N LEU A 156 31.61 1.31 13.92
CA LEU A 156 31.73 1.58 12.49
C LEU A 156 33.21 1.88 12.12
N LEU A 157 33.96 2.57 12.96
CA LEU A 157 35.39 2.78 12.78
C LEU A 157 36.11 1.43 12.71
N ASP A 158 35.87 0.54 13.67
CA ASP A 158 36.42 -0.82 13.67
C ASP A 158 35.99 -1.65 12.44
N TYR A 159 34.71 -1.58 12.06
CA TYR A 159 34.22 -2.24 10.86
C TYR A 159 34.99 -1.81 9.60
N ASN A 160 35.16 -0.51 9.41
CA ASN A 160 35.89 -0.01 8.28
C ASN A 160 37.38 -0.45 8.35
N ARG A 161 37.98 -0.39 9.55
CA ARG A 161 39.32 -0.83 9.79
C ARG A 161 39.51 -2.30 9.39
N GLN A 162 38.61 -3.16 9.87
CA GLN A 162 38.61 -4.58 9.53
C GLN A 162 38.42 -4.81 8.03
N SER A 163 37.56 -3.98 7.37
CA SER A 163 37.38 -4.02 5.92
C SER A 163 38.67 -3.81 5.15
N ALA A 164 39.51 -2.88 5.60
CA ALA A 164 40.81 -2.61 4.98
C ALA A 164 41.85 -3.72 5.22
N ILE A 165 41.84 -4.30 6.43
CA ILE A 165 42.67 -5.45 6.77
C ILE A 165 42.34 -6.64 5.88
N THR A 166 41.05 -7.00 5.84
CA THR A 166 40.54 -8.14 5.04
C THR A 166 40.78 -7.91 3.53
N GLY A 167 40.75 -6.66 3.08
CA GLY A 167 41.05 -6.26 1.71
C GLY A 167 42.52 -6.26 1.37
N GLY A 168 43.42 -6.51 2.34
CA GLY A 168 44.87 -6.49 2.13
C GLY A 168 45.47 -5.09 1.93
N THR A 169 44.67 -4.04 2.12
CA THR A 169 45.08 -2.65 1.86
C THR A 169 46.26 -2.21 2.76
N TYR A 170 46.41 -2.85 3.91
CA TYR A 170 47.47 -2.54 4.89
C TYR A 170 48.49 -3.66 5.08
N ASN A 171 48.50 -4.69 4.24
CA ASN A 171 49.50 -5.78 4.28
C ASN A 171 49.74 -6.38 5.69
N GLY A 172 48.69 -6.62 6.47
CA GLY A 172 48.79 -7.18 7.82
C GLY A 172 49.38 -6.25 8.89
N ARG A 173 49.68 -4.98 8.57
CA ARG A 173 50.26 -4.03 9.55
C ARG A 173 49.17 -3.38 10.42
N TYR A 174 47.96 -3.61 10.15
CA TYR A 174 46.83 -3.05 10.85
C TYR A 174 46.55 -3.89 12.10
N GLY A 175 46.44 -3.29 13.26
CA GLY A 175 46.22 -4.01 14.50
C GLY A 175 47.46 -4.01 15.44
N ASP A 176 48.62 -4.26 14.91
CA ASP A 176 49.82 -4.34 15.73
C ASP A 176 50.35 -2.96 16.15
N ASN A 177 50.11 -1.91 15.35
CA ASN A 177 50.47 -0.54 15.64
C ASN A 177 49.47 0.43 15.01
N PRO A 178 48.39 0.86 15.74
CA PRO A 178 47.45 1.86 15.28
C PRO A 178 48.13 3.16 14.88
N ASP A 179 47.74 3.79 13.79
CA ASP A 179 48.33 5.01 13.26
C ASP A 179 47.20 5.99 12.86
N PRO A 180 47.04 7.12 13.60
CA PRO A 180 45.98 8.06 13.35
C PRO A 180 46.01 8.69 11.97
N GLU A 181 47.18 9.00 11.42
CA GLU A 181 47.31 9.62 10.09
C GLU A 181 46.92 8.66 8.97
N ARG A 182 47.32 7.39 9.10
CA ARG A 182 46.94 6.35 8.15
C ARG A 182 45.45 6.04 8.24
N ASP A 183 44.92 5.91 9.44
CA ASP A 183 43.49 5.65 9.68
C ASP A 183 42.65 6.81 9.15
N LYS A 184 43.10 8.07 9.37
CA LYS A 184 42.47 9.23 8.82
C LYS A 184 42.39 9.18 7.28
N ALA A 185 43.50 8.85 6.62
CA ALA A 185 43.50 8.70 5.15
C ALA A 185 42.59 7.58 4.62
N LEU A 186 42.35 6.56 5.44
CA LEU A 186 41.49 5.43 5.06
C LEU A 186 39.99 5.69 5.26
N TRP A 187 39.60 6.32 6.36
CA TRP A 187 38.21 6.47 6.78
C TRP A 187 37.58 7.81 6.45
N LEU A 188 38.42 8.80 6.25
CA LEU A 188 38.03 10.19 6.10
C LEU A 188 38.61 10.70 4.81
N ASN A 189 37.75 11.24 3.98
CA ASN A 189 38.26 12.03 2.86
C ASN A 189 39.09 13.21 3.44
N PRO A 190 40.37 13.34 3.10
CA PRO A 190 41.27 14.30 3.74
C PRO A 190 40.90 15.77 3.55
N ASN A 191 39.91 16.06 2.69
CA ASN A 191 39.55 17.44 2.36
C ASN A 191 38.35 17.91 3.24
N ASN A 192 38.65 18.61 4.33
CA ASN A 192 37.73 19.41 5.18
C ASN A 192 36.97 18.70 6.31
N MET A 193 37.66 17.99 7.18
CA MET A 193 37.02 17.46 8.39
C MET A 193 37.72 17.88 9.68
N SER A 194 37.92 19.21 9.91
CA SER A 194 38.57 19.74 11.11
C SER A 194 37.97 19.25 12.44
N TYR A 195 36.68 18.92 12.47
CA TYR A 195 36.03 18.33 13.66
C TYR A 195 36.48 16.89 13.92
N MET A 196 36.94 16.16 12.89
CA MET A 196 37.37 14.76 13.07
C MET A 196 38.73 14.65 13.72
N ASP A 197 39.61 15.57 13.47
CA ASP A 197 40.94 15.57 14.13
C ASP A 197 40.78 15.55 15.64
N LYS A 198 39.95 16.43 16.19
CA LYS A 198 39.65 16.49 17.64
C LYS A 198 38.99 15.25 18.19
N ARG A 199 38.17 14.54 17.37
CA ARG A 199 37.47 13.30 17.75
C ARG A 199 38.43 12.12 17.72
N LEU A 200 39.28 12.04 16.70
CA LEU A 200 40.28 10.97 16.59
C LEU A 200 41.39 11.08 17.63
N GLU A 201 41.80 12.28 18.07
CA GLU A 201 42.74 12.48 19.17
C GLU A 201 42.31 11.78 20.47
N LYS A 202 41.01 11.64 20.70
CA LYS A 202 40.45 10.87 21.85
C LYS A 202 40.60 9.36 21.67
N VAL A 203 40.58 8.86 20.45
CA VAL A 203 40.63 7.44 20.08
C VAL A 203 42.06 6.93 20.08
N TYR A 204 43.01 7.78 19.65
CA TYR A 204 44.45 7.46 19.55
C TYR A 204 45.23 8.23 20.59
N GLN A 205 45.86 7.51 21.50
CA GLN A 205 46.73 8.08 22.50
C GLN A 205 48.17 7.66 22.24
N GLN A 206 49.08 8.62 22.08
CA GLN A 206 50.50 8.36 21.85
C GLN A 206 51.15 7.86 23.12
N ASN A 207 51.82 6.72 23.07
CA ASN A 207 52.58 6.12 24.16
C ASN A 207 54.00 6.75 24.24
N ALA A 208 54.68 6.53 25.35
CA ALA A 208 56.04 7.06 25.56
C ALA A 208 57.08 6.51 24.55
N ASP A 209 56.85 5.39 23.95
CA ASP A 209 57.68 4.74 22.92
C ASP A 209 57.36 5.20 21.50
N GLY A 210 56.46 6.16 21.32
CA GLY A 210 56.03 6.66 20.03
C GLY A 210 54.96 5.83 19.33
N THR A 211 54.50 4.71 19.89
CA THR A 211 53.36 3.92 19.39
C THR A 211 52.05 4.57 19.83
N TYR A 212 50.91 4.11 19.28
CA TYR A 212 49.58 4.57 19.67
C TYR A 212 48.77 3.45 20.30
N SER A 213 48.12 3.74 21.43
CA SER A 213 47.00 2.95 21.91
C SER A 213 45.72 3.37 21.18
N TYR A 214 44.80 2.42 20.97
CA TYR A 214 43.58 2.61 20.20
C TYR A 214 42.35 2.18 21.00
N ASP A 215 41.46 3.13 21.25
CA ASP A 215 40.17 2.88 21.93
C ASP A 215 39.02 3.55 21.14
N PRO A 216 38.38 2.80 20.22
CA PRO A 216 37.30 3.35 19.39
C PRO A 216 36.03 3.69 20.20
N SER A 217 35.90 3.19 21.44
CA SER A 217 34.76 3.49 22.32
C SER A 217 34.69 4.96 22.74
N GLN A 218 35.80 5.69 22.63
CA GLN A 218 35.92 7.13 22.93
C GLN A 218 35.34 8.01 21.82
N LEU A 219 35.00 7.44 20.65
CA LEU A 219 34.44 8.20 19.53
C LEU A 219 32.97 8.54 19.79
N GLU A 220 32.66 9.84 19.85
CA GLU A 220 31.32 10.34 20.08
C GLU A 220 30.35 9.93 18.97
N THR A 221 29.11 9.57 19.35
CA THR A 221 28.07 9.17 18.42
C THR A 221 26.94 10.20 18.41
N THR A 222 26.55 10.66 17.22
CA THR A 222 25.40 11.52 17.00
C THR A 222 24.20 10.66 16.70
N ASP A 223 23.14 10.75 17.51
CA ASP A 223 21.87 10.11 17.20
C ASP A 223 21.07 10.97 16.21
N TRP A 224 21.34 10.74 14.93
CA TRP A 224 20.66 11.44 13.84
C TRP A 224 19.15 11.16 13.79
N GLY A 225 18.73 9.96 14.26
CA GLY A 225 17.31 9.60 14.31
C GLY A 225 16.53 10.46 15.30
N GLU A 226 17.07 10.65 16.50
CA GLU A 226 16.47 11.50 17.53
C GLU A 226 16.35 12.95 17.09
N LEU A 227 17.37 13.45 16.37
CA LEU A 227 17.39 14.85 15.90
C LEU A 227 16.25 15.18 14.93
N VAL A 228 15.77 14.24 14.13
CA VAL A 228 14.69 14.46 13.12
C VAL A 228 13.33 13.93 13.55
N THR A 229 13.26 13.29 14.73
CA THR A 229 12.00 12.72 15.25
C THR A 229 11.48 13.47 16.46
N ARG A 230 10.22 13.23 16.79
CA ARG A 230 9.52 13.79 17.97
C ARG A 230 8.48 12.80 18.47
N THR A 231 8.05 12.97 19.72
CA THR A 231 6.78 12.39 20.17
C THR A 231 5.64 13.10 19.42
N ALA A 232 4.88 12.34 18.65
CA ALA A 232 3.80 12.86 17.83
C ALA A 232 2.53 13.06 18.65
N PHE A 233 1.93 14.24 18.55
CA PHE A 233 0.65 14.54 19.17
C PHE A 233 -0.42 14.68 18.11
N THR A 234 -1.48 13.88 18.22
CA THR A 234 -2.65 13.94 17.32
C THR A 234 -3.90 14.15 18.15
N HIS A 235 -4.78 15.03 17.68
CA HIS A 235 -6.11 15.16 18.25
C HIS A 235 -7.19 15.18 17.17
N ASN A 236 -8.33 14.55 17.48
CA ASN A 236 -9.48 14.42 16.59
C ASN A 236 -10.75 14.80 17.36
N HIS A 237 -11.59 15.64 16.77
CA HIS A 237 -12.84 16.11 17.35
C HIS A 237 -13.95 16.01 16.33
N GLN A 238 -15.10 15.50 16.74
CA GLN A 238 -16.30 15.47 15.92
C GLN A 238 -17.53 15.85 16.75
N ILE A 239 -18.35 16.69 16.17
CA ILE A 239 -19.68 17.00 16.69
C ILE A 239 -20.70 16.56 15.64
N SER A 240 -21.75 15.88 16.05
CA SER A 240 -22.84 15.49 15.15
C SER A 240 -24.20 15.72 15.79
N LEU A 241 -25.16 16.08 14.94
CA LEU A 241 -26.58 16.27 15.28
C LEU A 241 -27.41 15.31 14.46
N SER A 242 -28.29 14.56 15.11
CA SER A 242 -29.28 13.70 14.47
C SER A 242 -30.67 14.08 14.94
N ALA A 243 -31.53 14.47 14.01
CA ALA A 243 -32.93 14.83 14.28
C ALA A 243 -33.84 14.18 13.22
N GLY A 244 -35.08 13.88 13.60
CA GLY A 244 -36.02 13.38 12.59
C GLY A 244 -37.42 13.13 13.12
N THR A 245 -38.37 13.24 12.20
CA THR A 245 -39.77 12.84 12.33
C THR A 245 -40.03 11.65 11.38
N GLU A 246 -41.25 11.21 11.27
CA GLU A 246 -41.64 10.20 10.27
C GLU A 246 -41.50 10.70 8.82
N THR A 247 -41.63 12.03 8.61
CA THR A 247 -41.63 12.66 7.30
C THR A 247 -40.35 13.42 6.95
N SER A 248 -39.50 13.70 7.95
CA SER A 248 -38.23 14.41 7.72
C SER A 248 -37.13 13.86 8.59
N LYS A 249 -35.92 13.76 8.07
CA LYS A 249 -34.74 13.31 8.80
C LYS A 249 -33.57 14.20 8.41
N LEU A 250 -32.76 14.57 9.40
CA LEU A 250 -31.58 15.37 9.22
C LEU A 250 -30.43 14.83 10.06
N TYR A 251 -29.27 14.65 9.45
CA TYR A 251 -27.98 14.40 10.10
C TYR A 251 -26.99 15.47 9.65
N VAL A 252 -26.29 16.07 10.60
CA VAL A 252 -25.21 17.02 10.33
C VAL A 252 -24.03 16.65 11.20
N SER A 253 -22.82 16.66 10.65
CA SER A 253 -21.60 16.51 11.43
C SER A 253 -20.51 17.45 10.95
N LEU A 254 -19.66 17.87 11.91
CA LEU A 254 -18.44 18.63 11.68
C LEU A 254 -17.29 17.90 12.36
N GLY A 255 -16.19 17.71 11.64
CA GLY A 255 -15.00 17.02 12.12
C GLY A 255 -13.74 17.84 11.92
N TYR A 256 -12.82 17.76 12.88
CA TYR A 256 -11.49 18.33 12.84
C TYR A 256 -10.46 17.33 13.31
N LEU A 257 -9.43 17.09 12.50
CA LEU A 257 -8.26 16.26 12.82
C LEU A 257 -7.00 17.10 12.63
N ASP A 258 -6.14 17.14 13.64
CA ASP A 258 -4.77 17.64 13.54
C ASP A 258 -3.83 16.50 13.93
N GLN A 259 -3.12 15.98 12.96
CA GLN A 259 -2.23 14.83 13.11
C GLN A 259 -0.78 15.25 12.89
N LYS A 260 0.02 15.12 13.93
CA LYS A 260 1.47 15.11 13.80
C LYS A 260 1.95 13.67 13.79
N VAL A 261 2.99 13.38 13.00
CA VAL A 261 3.66 12.08 13.01
C VAL A 261 5.04 12.19 13.65
N PRO A 262 5.71 11.07 13.98
CA PRO A 262 7.01 11.11 14.61
C PRO A 262 8.08 11.90 13.84
N MET A 263 7.99 12.03 12.53
CA MET A 263 8.90 12.87 11.73
C MET A 263 8.55 14.35 11.90
N LYS A 264 9.58 15.20 12.20
CA LYS A 264 9.37 16.62 12.54
C LYS A 264 8.76 17.46 11.43
N ASP A 265 9.05 17.14 10.17
CA ASP A 265 8.65 17.86 8.96
C ASP A 265 7.30 17.38 8.36
N GLN A 266 6.59 16.48 9.06
CA GLN A 266 5.35 15.90 8.53
C GLN A 266 4.16 16.13 9.45
N ASP A 267 3.07 16.62 8.86
CA ASP A 267 1.78 16.80 9.54
C ASP A 267 0.60 16.75 8.55
N PHE A 268 -0.60 16.57 9.11
CA PHE A 268 -1.84 16.53 8.35
C PHE A 268 -2.98 17.16 9.15
N LYS A 269 -3.71 18.09 8.51
CA LYS A 269 -4.94 18.65 9.06
C LYS A 269 -6.11 18.34 8.13
N ARG A 270 -7.24 17.96 8.71
CA ARG A 270 -8.46 17.68 7.96
C ARG A 270 -9.67 18.29 8.64
N TYR A 271 -10.47 18.99 7.85
CA TYR A 271 -11.78 19.54 8.20
C TYR A 271 -12.82 18.80 7.36
N THR A 272 -13.87 18.29 7.99
CA THR A 272 -14.95 17.59 7.31
C THR A 272 -16.30 18.15 7.72
N ALA A 273 -17.23 18.20 6.77
CA ALA A 273 -18.63 18.50 7.00
C ALA A 273 -19.48 17.47 6.25
N ASN A 274 -20.44 16.87 6.94
CA ASN A 274 -21.38 15.94 6.34
C ASN A 274 -22.81 16.37 6.68
N ILE A 275 -23.68 16.44 5.65
CA ILE A 275 -25.09 16.79 5.78
C ILE A 275 -25.90 15.77 5.02
N ASN A 276 -26.81 15.06 5.69
CA ASN A 276 -27.75 14.13 5.09
C ASN A 276 -29.17 14.50 5.47
N GLY A 277 -29.99 14.89 4.49
CA GLY A 277 -31.40 15.23 4.64
C GLY A 277 -32.29 14.30 3.83
N GLU A 278 -33.43 13.92 4.40
CA GLU A 278 -34.48 13.15 3.73
C GLU A 278 -35.84 13.75 4.11
N ILE A 279 -36.70 14.02 3.13
CA ILE A 279 -38.05 14.50 3.33
C ILE A 279 -39.07 13.68 2.51
N ILE A 280 -40.26 13.51 3.07
CA ILE A 280 -41.41 12.87 2.43
C ILE A 280 -42.52 13.92 2.36
N PRO A 281 -42.48 14.82 1.34
CA PRO A 281 -43.42 15.93 1.23
C PRO A 281 -44.87 15.43 1.06
N THR A 282 -45.02 14.30 0.36
CA THR A 282 -46.28 13.61 0.14
C THR A 282 -46.06 12.12 0.21
N LYS A 283 -47.12 11.33 0.42
CA LYS A 283 -47.04 9.85 0.53
C LYS A 283 -46.44 9.18 -0.71
N TRP A 284 -46.51 9.82 -1.86
CA TRP A 284 -46.02 9.28 -3.14
C TRP A 284 -44.62 9.82 -3.53
N LEU A 285 -44.07 10.86 -2.83
CA LEU A 285 -42.78 11.45 -3.17
C LEU A 285 -41.87 11.44 -1.96
N LYS A 286 -40.67 10.88 -2.16
CA LYS A 286 -39.57 10.92 -1.20
C LYS A 286 -38.36 11.55 -1.87
N VAL A 287 -37.77 12.54 -1.22
CA VAL A 287 -36.57 13.25 -1.71
C VAL A 287 -35.46 13.16 -0.66
N GLY A 288 -34.25 12.84 -1.10
CA GLY A 288 -33.07 12.85 -0.25
C GLY A 288 -31.91 13.62 -0.86
N MET A 289 -31.08 14.17 -0.01
CA MET A 289 -29.88 14.90 -0.36
C MET A 289 -28.76 14.58 0.61
N GLY A 290 -27.57 14.34 0.11
CA GLY A 290 -26.34 14.17 0.85
C GLY A 290 -25.26 15.13 0.33
N LEU A 291 -24.53 15.75 1.25
CA LEU A 291 -23.36 16.56 0.97
C LEU A 291 -22.25 16.16 1.92
N ASN A 292 -21.14 15.71 1.38
CA ASN A 292 -19.92 15.48 2.14
C ASN A 292 -18.82 16.38 1.57
N ALA A 293 -18.27 17.26 2.43
CA ALA A 293 -17.20 18.19 2.07
C ALA A 293 -15.98 17.93 2.95
N THR A 294 -14.80 17.95 2.34
CA THR A 294 -13.53 17.83 3.04
C THR A 294 -12.54 18.87 2.56
N HIS A 295 -11.80 19.45 3.50
CA HIS A 295 -10.61 20.24 3.23
C HIS A 295 -9.46 19.67 4.01
N SER A 296 -8.32 19.40 3.35
CA SER A 296 -7.13 18.93 4.05
C SER A 296 -5.86 19.64 3.61
N ILE A 297 -4.93 19.74 4.54
CA ILE A 297 -3.59 20.28 4.35
C ILE A 297 -2.62 19.20 4.80
N LYS A 298 -1.74 18.77 3.89
CA LYS A 298 -0.67 17.81 4.15
C LYS A 298 0.67 18.46 3.96
N ASN A 299 1.54 18.29 4.92
CA ASN A 299 2.96 18.59 4.80
C ASN A 299 3.73 17.28 4.88
N TYR A 300 4.51 16.98 3.84
CA TYR A 300 5.29 15.73 3.78
C TYR A 300 6.78 15.93 4.01
N GLY A 301 7.20 17.18 4.27
CA GLY A 301 8.62 17.48 4.21
C GLY A 301 9.17 17.19 2.81
N ILE A 302 10.33 16.57 2.75
CA ILE A 302 10.94 16.21 1.47
C ILE A 302 10.49 14.80 1.07
N VAL A 303 9.86 14.71 -0.09
CA VAL A 303 9.65 13.44 -0.80
C VAL A 303 10.39 13.57 -2.12
N SER A 304 11.62 13.12 -2.17
CA SER A 304 12.39 13.17 -3.40
C SER A 304 12.23 11.87 -4.19
N ASN A 305 11.79 12.03 -5.42
CA ASN A 305 11.77 11.01 -6.46
C ASN A 305 12.82 11.28 -7.55
N THR A 306 13.89 11.98 -7.26
CA THR A 306 14.93 12.19 -8.27
C THR A 306 15.92 11.04 -8.27
N SER A 307 15.90 10.31 -9.35
CA SER A 307 16.58 9.06 -9.62
C SER A 307 18.12 9.04 -9.58
N ASN A 308 18.78 10.16 -9.36
CA ASN A 308 20.24 10.24 -9.51
C ASN A 308 21.04 10.50 -8.24
N THR A 309 20.43 10.84 -7.11
CA THR A 309 21.15 11.12 -5.86
C THR A 309 20.55 10.43 -4.64
N GLY A 310 19.52 9.59 -4.82
CA GLY A 310 18.85 8.90 -3.70
C GLY A 310 18.33 9.87 -2.64
N ALA A 311 17.82 11.05 -3.06
CA ALA A 311 17.29 12.04 -2.14
C ALA A 311 16.17 11.41 -1.32
N LYS A 312 16.44 11.21 -0.06
CA LYS A 312 15.61 10.55 0.94
C LYS A 312 14.83 11.62 1.70
N ASP A 313 13.74 11.25 2.29
CA ASP A 313 13.11 12.08 3.30
C ASP A 313 14.08 12.37 4.47
N SER A 314 13.73 13.32 5.34
CA SER A 314 14.62 13.75 6.43
C SER A 314 15.06 12.60 7.33
N TYR A 315 14.19 11.58 7.55
CA TYR A 315 14.54 10.38 8.31
C TYR A 315 15.49 9.46 7.54
N GLY A 316 15.24 9.22 6.26
CA GLY A 316 16.11 8.43 5.40
C GLY A 316 17.50 9.05 5.24
N LEU A 317 17.60 10.38 5.21
CA LEU A 317 18.88 11.10 5.25
C LEU A 317 19.57 10.93 6.61
N ALA A 318 18.84 11.08 7.72
CA ALA A 318 19.35 10.86 9.07
C ALA A 318 19.92 9.45 9.23
N MET A 319 19.21 8.43 8.72
CA MET A 319 19.73 7.06 8.71
C MET A 319 20.93 6.87 7.76
N GLY A 320 21.10 7.75 6.80
CA GLY A 320 22.24 7.75 5.88
C GLY A 320 23.49 8.44 6.41
N MET A 321 23.38 9.26 7.45
CA MET A 321 24.51 9.99 8.01
C MET A 321 25.49 9.09 8.77
N MET A 322 26.78 9.41 8.69
CA MET A 322 27.77 8.74 9.52
C MET A 322 27.56 9.10 10.99
N PRO A 323 27.61 8.14 11.90
CA PRO A 323 27.31 8.39 13.32
C PRO A 323 28.34 9.33 14.02
N TRP A 324 29.55 9.44 13.52
CA TRP A 324 30.58 10.36 14.08
C TRP A 324 30.49 11.80 13.59
N VAL A 325 29.62 12.13 12.65
CA VAL A 325 29.44 13.50 12.15
C VAL A 325 28.63 14.30 13.16
N PRO A 326 29.11 15.48 13.63
CA PRO A 326 28.30 16.34 14.49
C PRO A 326 27.16 17.01 13.70
N ALA A 327 26.05 17.28 14.37
CA ALA A 327 24.92 17.96 13.72
C ALA A 327 25.15 19.49 13.59
N TYR A 328 25.97 20.05 14.46
CA TYR A 328 26.23 21.49 14.60
C TYR A 328 27.74 21.79 14.60
N ASN A 329 28.08 22.94 14.11
CA ASN A 329 29.40 23.53 14.27
C ASN A 329 29.60 23.98 15.70
N GLU A 330 30.85 24.34 16.08
CA GLU A 330 31.19 24.82 17.41
C GLU A 330 30.47 26.12 17.80
N ASP A 331 30.07 26.93 16.81
CA ASP A 331 29.28 28.15 16.99
C ASP A 331 27.76 27.92 17.14
N GLY A 332 27.35 26.67 17.10
CA GLY A 332 25.92 26.26 17.18
C GLY A 332 25.15 26.34 15.85
N SER A 333 25.79 26.75 14.76
CA SER A 333 25.18 26.69 13.42
C SER A 333 25.07 25.24 12.92
N ILE A 334 24.11 24.95 12.04
CA ILE A 334 23.97 23.62 11.43
C ILE A 334 25.20 23.33 10.55
N LEU A 335 25.84 22.19 10.75
CA LEU A 335 26.91 21.71 9.86
C LEU A 335 26.26 21.28 8.54
N GLU A 336 26.41 22.01 7.44
CA GLU A 336 25.69 21.79 6.19
C GLU A 336 25.96 20.42 5.56
N VAL A 337 27.20 20.02 5.49
CA VAL A 337 27.67 18.77 4.88
C VAL A 337 28.77 18.12 5.73
N ALA A 338 28.76 16.79 5.75
CA ALA A 338 29.79 16.03 6.48
C ALA A 338 31.18 16.19 5.84
N SER A 339 31.22 16.25 4.52
CA SER A 339 32.46 16.43 3.72
C SER A 339 32.11 17.01 2.35
N ALA A 340 32.95 17.82 1.78
CA ALA A 340 32.81 18.38 0.43
C ALA A 340 32.77 17.30 -0.65
N ASP A 341 33.31 16.12 -0.40
CA ASP A 341 33.34 15.00 -1.34
C ASP A 341 32.17 14.01 -1.16
N ASP A 342 31.39 14.15 -0.07
CA ASP A 342 30.21 13.33 0.17
C ASP A 342 28.94 14.06 -0.26
N GLN A 343 28.74 14.18 -1.58
CA GLN A 343 27.58 14.84 -2.16
C GLN A 343 26.24 14.06 -2.02
N ALA A 344 26.28 12.82 -1.53
CA ALA A 344 25.09 11.99 -1.40
C ALA A 344 24.32 12.24 -0.09
N TYR A 345 24.99 12.75 0.94
CA TYR A 345 24.42 12.94 2.27
C TYR A 345 24.76 14.32 2.84
N HIS A 346 23.74 15.13 3.02
CA HIS A 346 23.81 16.43 3.69
C HIS A 346 22.97 16.39 4.97
N ASN A 347 23.18 17.36 5.84
CA ASN A 347 22.55 17.39 7.16
C ASN A 347 21.01 17.47 7.04
N PRO A 348 20.27 16.46 7.55
CA PRO A 348 18.80 16.42 7.43
C PRO A 348 18.09 17.56 8.18
N LEU A 349 18.73 18.19 9.18
CA LEU A 349 18.17 19.34 9.88
C LEU A 349 18.01 20.53 8.93
N ARG A 350 18.94 20.69 7.99
CA ARG A 350 18.85 21.73 6.96
C ARG A 350 17.61 21.56 6.08
N ASN A 351 17.26 20.32 5.76
CA ASN A 351 16.06 20.03 4.97
C ASN A 351 14.77 20.43 5.69
N ILE A 352 14.71 20.19 7.01
CA ILE A 352 13.54 20.56 7.81
C ILE A 352 13.30 22.06 7.78
N ASP A 353 14.37 22.87 7.74
CA ASP A 353 14.27 24.32 7.72
C ASP A 353 14.05 24.88 6.32
N ASP A 354 14.71 24.30 5.29
CA ASP A 354 14.88 24.91 3.96
C ASP A 354 13.96 24.30 2.88
N ALA A 355 13.22 23.23 3.19
CA ALA A 355 12.27 22.63 2.27
C ALA A 355 10.84 22.65 2.79
N ARG A 356 9.89 22.89 1.88
CA ARG A 356 8.46 22.86 2.15
C ARG A 356 7.75 22.08 1.04
N ASN A 357 6.85 21.18 1.44
CA ASN A 357 6.00 20.44 0.50
C ASN A 357 4.58 20.37 1.08
N GLU A 358 3.71 21.21 0.58
CA GLU A 358 2.33 21.35 1.04
C GLU A 358 1.36 20.88 -0.03
N THR A 359 0.47 19.95 0.31
CA THR A 359 -0.70 19.64 -0.52
C THR A 359 -1.96 20.18 0.15
N ARG A 360 -2.67 21.09 -0.53
CA ARG A 360 -4.02 21.52 -0.15
C ARG A 360 -5.05 20.85 -1.03
N TYR A 361 -6.03 20.26 -0.40
CA TYR A 361 -7.05 19.48 -1.07
C TYR A 361 -8.45 19.93 -0.64
N TYR A 362 -9.33 20.05 -1.62
CA TYR A 362 -10.75 20.31 -1.44
C TYR A 362 -11.54 19.21 -2.16
N GLY A 363 -12.41 18.53 -1.45
CA GLY A 363 -13.28 17.50 -1.96
C GLY A 363 -14.73 17.76 -1.61
N VAL A 364 -15.62 17.64 -2.60
CA VAL A 364 -17.06 17.73 -2.40
C VAL A 364 -17.73 16.53 -3.09
N ASN A 365 -18.50 15.76 -2.34
CA ASN A 365 -19.40 14.74 -2.83
C ASN A 365 -20.83 15.22 -2.59
N PHE A 366 -21.57 15.38 -3.65
CA PHE A 366 -23.00 15.66 -3.63
C PHE A 366 -23.77 14.45 -4.13
N SER A 367 -24.81 14.07 -3.43
CA SER A 367 -25.78 13.04 -3.83
C SER A 367 -27.19 13.55 -3.64
N SER A 368 -28.08 13.28 -4.56
CA SER A 368 -29.51 13.52 -4.37
C SER A 368 -30.33 12.43 -5.04
N TYR A 369 -31.52 12.22 -4.54
CA TYR A 369 -32.47 11.34 -5.19
C TYR A 369 -33.91 11.82 -5.01
N ALA A 370 -34.73 11.50 -6.00
CA ALA A 370 -36.18 11.59 -5.93
C ALA A 370 -36.78 10.20 -6.20
N GLU A 371 -37.66 9.73 -5.32
CA GLU A 371 -38.32 8.44 -5.44
C GLU A 371 -39.83 8.65 -5.48
N LEU A 372 -40.49 8.13 -6.54
CA LEU A 372 -41.92 8.16 -6.76
C LEU A 372 -42.50 6.78 -6.46
N ASP A 373 -43.50 6.68 -5.60
CA ASP A 373 -44.25 5.44 -5.30
C ASP A 373 -45.56 5.43 -6.04
N PHE A 374 -45.62 4.71 -7.17
CA PHE A 374 -46.79 4.62 -8.03
C PHE A 374 -48.00 3.91 -7.38
N GLY A 375 -47.73 3.09 -6.34
CA GLY A 375 -48.76 2.43 -5.57
C GLY A 375 -49.68 3.37 -4.80
N GLN A 376 -49.25 4.63 -4.62
CA GLN A 376 -50.05 5.67 -3.99
C GLN A 376 -51.06 6.30 -4.96
N PHE A 377 -50.87 6.11 -6.27
CA PHE A 377 -51.80 6.62 -7.32
C PHE A 377 -52.79 5.55 -7.80
N TRP A 378 -52.32 4.28 -7.85
CA TRP A 378 -53.10 3.20 -8.40
C TRP A 378 -52.72 1.86 -7.74
N GLU A 379 -53.70 1.23 -7.04
CA GLU A 379 -53.46 0.01 -6.24
C GLU A 379 -52.75 -1.13 -7.01
N PRO A 380 -53.06 -1.44 -8.29
CA PRO A 380 -52.33 -2.44 -9.07
C PRO A 380 -50.82 -2.16 -9.18
N LEU A 381 -50.40 -0.91 -9.07
CA LEU A 381 -48.97 -0.48 -9.09
C LEU A 381 -48.35 -0.51 -7.69
N LYS A 382 -49.00 -1.01 -6.67
CA LYS A 382 -48.42 -1.20 -5.35
C LYS A 382 -47.11 -2.01 -5.42
N GLY A 383 -46.02 -1.43 -4.89
CA GLY A 383 -44.67 -2.01 -4.95
C GLY A 383 -43.92 -1.61 -6.22
N VAL A 384 -44.46 -0.73 -7.08
CA VAL A 384 -43.75 -0.15 -8.23
C VAL A 384 -43.25 1.24 -7.84
N LYS A 385 -41.93 1.45 -7.93
CA LYS A 385 -41.32 2.72 -7.60
C LYS A 385 -40.31 3.14 -8.69
N TRP A 386 -40.28 4.42 -8.98
CA TRP A 386 -39.28 5.03 -9.82
C TRP A 386 -38.36 5.89 -8.96
N ARG A 387 -37.05 5.75 -9.15
CA ARG A 387 -36.07 6.55 -8.44
C ARG A 387 -35.03 7.09 -9.41
N THR A 388 -34.79 8.39 -9.34
CA THR A 388 -33.68 9.03 -10.04
C THR A 388 -32.63 9.46 -9.01
N ASN A 389 -31.38 9.02 -9.20
CA ASN A 389 -30.22 9.44 -8.42
C ASN A 389 -29.37 10.39 -9.25
N LEU A 390 -28.89 11.43 -8.63
CA LEU A 390 -27.88 12.35 -9.19
C LEU A 390 -26.71 12.43 -8.23
N GLY A 391 -25.52 12.07 -8.68
CA GLY A 391 -24.25 12.23 -7.98
C GLY A 391 -23.35 13.23 -8.71
N ALA A 392 -22.66 14.07 -7.94
CA ALA A 392 -21.62 14.94 -8.46
C ALA A 392 -20.42 14.94 -7.51
N GLN A 393 -19.21 14.90 -8.06
CA GLN A 393 -17.98 14.90 -7.29
C GLN A 393 -17.03 15.95 -7.87
N TYR A 394 -16.58 16.83 -7.01
CA TYR A 394 -15.60 17.84 -7.35
C TYR A 394 -14.37 17.67 -6.48
N ARG A 395 -13.20 17.75 -7.10
CA ARG A 395 -11.89 17.69 -6.44
C ARG A 395 -11.01 18.80 -6.96
N ASN A 396 -10.37 19.50 -6.05
CA ASN A 396 -9.31 20.43 -6.35
C ASN A 396 -8.12 20.13 -5.45
N SER A 397 -6.96 19.92 -6.05
CA SER A 397 -5.70 19.68 -5.34
C SER A 397 -4.66 20.67 -5.84
N ARG A 398 -4.00 21.33 -4.91
CA ARG A 398 -2.81 22.12 -5.16
C ARG A 398 -1.63 21.51 -4.41
N VAL A 399 -0.56 21.19 -5.12
CA VAL A 399 0.72 20.76 -4.55
C VAL A 399 1.72 21.88 -4.74
N GLY A 400 2.16 22.50 -3.65
CA GLY A 400 3.22 23.48 -3.63
C GLY A 400 4.47 22.89 -3.02
N SER A 401 5.61 22.94 -3.70
CA SER A 401 6.89 22.57 -3.12
C SER A 401 7.93 23.65 -3.38
N TYR A 402 8.75 23.90 -2.36
CA TYR A 402 9.90 24.78 -2.40
C TYR A 402 11.09 24.07 -1.79
N TYR A 403 12.19 24.15 -2.47
CA TYR A 403 13.48 23.58 -2.04
C TYR A 403 14.52 24.70 -2.12
N GLY A 404 15.04 25.10 -0.97
CA GLY A 404 16.06 26.14 -0.85
C GLY A 404 17.45 25.66 -1.17
N GLU A 405 18.44 26.56 -1.03
CA GLU A 405 19.82 26.29 -1.43
C GLU A 405 20.45 25.19 -0.59
N GLY A 406 20.16 25.13 0.70
CA GLY A 406 20.70 24.08 1.58
C GLY A 406 20.26 22.67 1.17
N TYR A 407 19.14 22.54 0.42
CA TYR A 407 18.70 21.28 -0.15
C TYR A 407 19.15 21.07 -1.59
N THR A 408 18.96 22.06 -2.46
CA THR A 408 19.20 21.93 -3.92
C THR A 408 20.67 21.99 -4.29
N ASN A 409 21.46 22.75 -3.51
CA ASN A 409 22.87 23.04 -3.78
C ASN A 409 23.69 23.13 -2.47
N PRO A 410 23.68 22.06 -1.63
CA PRO A 410 24.36 22.09 -0.33
C PRO A 410 25.86 22.33 -0.45
N PHE A 411 26.45 22.06 -1.62
CA PHE A 411 27.88 22.24 -1.92
C PHE A 411 28.20 23.54 -2.65
N LYS A 412 27.21 24.46 -2.81
CA LYS A 412 27.34 25.76 -3.45
C LYS A 412 27.98 25.67 -4.84
N ASN A 413 27.64 24.64 -5.62
CA ASN A 413 28.09 24.49 -7.00
C ASN A 413 27.45 25.56 -7.90
N PRO A 414 28.22 26.45 -8.54
CA PRO A 414 27.66 27.53 -9.38
C PRO A 414 26.85 27.04 -10.58
N ALA A 415 27.02 25.79 -11.01
CA ALA A 415 26.26 25.20 -12.11
C ALA A 415 24.87 24.72 -11.69
N MET A 416 24.57 24.65 -10.41
CA MET A 416 23.28 24.23 -9.86
C MET A 416 22.41 25.43 -9.48
N ALA A 417 21.12 25.32 -9.65
CA ALA A 417 20.19 26.34 -9.17
C ALA A 417 20.19 26.41 -7.65
N PRO A 418 20.23 27.62 -7.04
CA PRO A 418 20.25 27.75 -5.58
C PRO A 418 18.92 27.36 -4.94
N ASN A 419 17.81 27.44 -5.66
CA ASN A 419 16.50 27.00 -5.17
C ASN A 419 15.55 26.64 -6.31
N VAL A 420 14.48 25.91 -5.98
CA VAL A 420 13.45 25.46 -6.93
C VAL A 420 12.08 25.57 -6.27
N ALA A 421 11.09 26.10 -7.00
CA ALA A 421 9.69 26.06 -6.60
C ALA A 421 8.82 25.35 -7.65
N ASN A 422 7.88 24.50 -7.18
CA ASN A 422 6.86 23.90 -8.03
C ASN A 422 5.48 24.28 -7.52
N ASN A 423 4.53 24.44 -8.45
CA ASN A 423 3.12 24.63 -8.14
C ASN A 423 2.29 23.81 -9.13
N GLU A 424 1.60 22.80 -8.61
CA GLU A 424 0.77 21.91 -9.39
C GLU A 424 -0.69 22.05 -8.96
N HIS A 425 -1.57 22.24 -9.93
CA HIS A 425 -3.01 22.24 -9.72
C HIS A 425 -3.64 21.09 -10.48
N SER A 426 -4.57 20.41 -9.85
CA SER A 426 -5.38 19.36 -10.46
C SER A 426 -6.84 19.54 -10.09
N GLN A 427 -7.71 19.58 -11.09
CA GLN A 427 -9.15 19.56 -10.92
C GLN A 427 -9.73 18.29 -11.51
N LYS A 428 -10.66 17.67 -10.77
CA LYS A 428 -11.41 16.52 -11.23
C LYS A 428 -12.89 16.75 -11.00
N LEU A 429 -13.69 16.52 -12.02
CA LEU A 429 -15.14 16.61 -11.95
C LEU A 429 -15.73 15.32 -12.50
N SER A 430 -16.64 14.72 -11.76
CA SER A 430 -17.50 13.65 -12.29
C SER A 430 -18.94 13.86 -11.89
N TRP A 431 -19.83 13.40 -12.74
CA TRP A 431 -21.24 13.31 -12.43
C TRP A 431 -21.80 11.97 -12.90
N THR A 432 -22.81 11.48 -12.19
CA THR A 432 -23.51 10.23 -12.46
C THR A 432 -25.01 10.49 -12.35
N LEU A 433 -25.76 10.10 -13.36
CA LEU A 433 -27.23 10.12 -13.36
C LEU A 433 -27.72 8.68 -13.52
N GLU A 434 -28.61 8.25 -12.64
CA GLU A 434 -29.17 6.90 -12.65
C GLU A 434 -30.68 6.96 -12.54
N ASN A 435 -31.37 6.25 -13.40
CA ASN A 435 -32.80 6.04 -13.37
C ASN A 435 -33.08 4.58 -13.04
N LEU A 436 -33.86 4.34 -12.00
CA LEU A 436 -34.15 3.01 -11.47
C LEU A 436 -35.68 2.79 -11.44
N LEU A 437 -36.13 1.64 -11.93
CA LEU A 437 -37.49 1.17 -11.73
C LEU A 437 -37.46 -0.08 -10.86
N TYR A 438 -38.14 -0.02 -9.71
CA TYR A 438 -38.32 -1.13 -8.80
C TYR A 438 -39.71 -1.68 -8.90
N ILE A 439 -39.82 -3.01 -8.98
CA ILE A 439 -41.09 -3.74 -8.96
C ILE A 439 -40.95 -4.82 -7.89
N ASN A 440 -41.64 -4.63 -6.75
CA ASN A 440 -41.59 -5.55 -5.63
C ASN A 440 -43.00 -6.12 -5.40
N LYS A 441 -43.15 -7.42 -5.61
CA LYS A 441 -44.42 -8.14 -5.47
C LYS A 441 -44.26 -9.40 -4.64
N THR A 442 -45.17 -9.62 -3.70
CA THR A 442 -45.33 -10.90 -3.01
C THR A 442 -46.69 -11.51 -3.43
N ILE A 443 -46.65 -12.74 -3.97
CA ILE A 443 -47.81 -13.42 -4.52
C ILE A 443 -48.08 -14.62 -3.63
N LYS A 444 -49.30 -14.67 -3.05
CA LYS A 444 -49.80 -15.75 -2.18
C LYS A 444 -48.87 -16.07 -0.99
N ASP A 445 -48.09 -15.10 -0.51
CA ASP A 445 -47.04 -15.26 0.54
C ASP A 445 -46.01 -16.38 0.26
N ILE A 446 -46.00 -16.92 -0.97
CA ILE A 446 -45.12 -18.01 -1.40
C ILE A 446 -44.04 -17.51 -2.33
N HIS A 447 -44.37 -16.59 -3.23
CA HIS A 447 -43.50 -16.08 -4.27
C HIS A 447 -43.13 -14.62 -3.96
N SER A 448 -41.87 -14.34 -3.72
CA SER A 448 -41.31 -12.97 -3.62
C SER A 448 -40.58 -12.65 -4.90
N VAL A 449 -41.00 -11.61 -5.62
CA VAL A 449 -40.40 -11.17 -6.88
C VAL A 449 -39.98 -9.71 -6.72
N ASN A 450 -38.66 -9.44 -6.87
CA ASN A 450 -38.12 -8.09 -6.87
C ASN A 450 -37.35 -7.87 -8.17
N ILE A 451 -37.83 -6.95 -9.02
CA ILE A 451 -37.21 -6.60 -10.29
C ILE A 451 -36.61 -5.18 -10.13
N THR A 452 -35.42 -5.01 -10.59
CA THR A 452 -34.75 -3.71 -10.70
C THR A 452 -34.27 -3.50 -12.13
N LEU A 453 -34.75 -2.45 -12.79
CA LEU A 453 -34.24 -1.97 -14.06
C LEU A 453 -33.42 -0.70 -13.80
N LEU A 454 -32.30 -0.56 -14.47
CA LEU A 454 -31.40 0.60 -14.33
C LEU A 454 -31.00 1.11 -15.72
N GLN A 455 -31.02 2.42 -15.87
CA GLN A 455 -30.29 3.18 -16.88
C GLN A 455 -29.33 4.13 -16.15
N SER A 456 -28.05 4.14 -16.53
CA SER A 456 -27.07 5.07 -15.95
C SER A 456 -26.24 5.77 -17.02
N ALA A 457 -25.86 7.01 -16.73
CA ALA A 457 -24.89 7.79 -17.51
C ALA A 457 -23.89 8.46 -16.57
N GLU A 458 -22.65 8.46 -16.97
CA GLU A 458 -21.54 9.03 -16.20
C GLU A 458 -20.56 9.77 -17.12
N ARG A 459 -20.00 10.86 -16.59
CA ARG A 459 -18.89 11.56 -17.23
C ARG A 459 -17.86 11.96 -16.19
N TYR A 460 -16.60 11.83 -16.56
CA TYR A 460 -15.43 12.26 -15.80
C TYR A 460 -14.57 13.20 -16.63
N ARG A 461 -14.05 14.21 -15.98
CA ARG A 461 -13.10 15.19 -16.54
C ARG A 461 -12.01 15.49 -15.53
N THR A 462 -10.77 15.53 -15.99
CA THR A 462 -9.62 16.00 -15.22
C THR A 462 -8.84 17.03 -16.02
N GLU A 463 -8.36 18.04 -15.31
CA GLU A 463 -7.48 19.09 -15.83
C GLU A 463 -6.33 19.27 -14.85
N GLY A 464 -5.14 19.49 -15.37
CA GLY A 464 -3.95 19.75 -14.57
C GLY A 464 -3.14 20.88 -15.17
N LEU A 465 -2.52 21.64 -14.28
CA LEU A 465 -1.56 22.68 -14.59
C LEU A 465 -0.38 22.51 -13.65
N ASN A 466 0.83 22.49 -14.17
CA ASN A 466 2.05 22.48 -13.37
C ASN A 466 3.00 23.58 -13.84
N MET A 467 3.68 24.17 -12.87
CA MET A 467 4.67 25.23 -13.08
C MET A 467 5.88 24.93 -12.21
N ARG A 468 7.06 25.03 -12.79
CA ARG A 468 8.33 24.89 -12.10
C ARG A 468 9.20 26.10 -12.40
N GLY A 469 9.67 26.77 -11.35
CA GLY A 469 10.62 27.86 -11.45
C GLY A 469 11.92 27.53 -10.73
N TYR A 470 13.02 28.01 -11.28
CA TYR A 470 14.37 27.89 -10.70
C TYR A 470 14.88 29.29 -10.35
N GLU A 471 15.78 29.36 -9.35
CA GLU A 471 16.37 30.63 -8.93
C GLU A 471 15.30 31.66 -8.55
N ILE A 472 14.42 31.26 -7.60
CA ILE A 472 13.38 32.17 -7.08
C ILE A 472 14.07 33.30 -6.31
N THR A 473 13.88 34.53 -6.80
CA THR A 473 14.52 35.74 -6.29
C THR A 473 14.21 36.00 -4.80
N PHE A 474 12.98 35.71 -4.40
CA PHE A 474 12.50 35.88 -3.02
C PHE A 474 12.11 34.55 -2.41
N PRO A 475 13.00 33.86 -1.68
CA PRO A 475 12.75 32.55 -1.05
C PRO A 475 11.46 32.52 -0.21
N SER A 476 11.13 33.61 0.49
CA SER A 476 9.89 33.73 1.29
C SER A 476 8.60 33.66 0.48
N SER A 477 8.66 33.88 -0.84
CA SER A 477 7.50 33.73 -1.72
C SER A 477 7.14 32.26 -2.00
N LEU A 478 8.05 31.33 -1.69
CA LEU A 478 7.85 29.89 -1.95
C LEU A 478 7.42 29.66 -3.41
N TRP A 479 6.30 28.93 -3.59
CA TRP A 479 5.66 28.65 -4.89
C TRP A 479 4.56 29.66 -5.28
N TYR A 480 4.37 30.72 -4.48
CA TYR A 480 3.28 31.68 -4.73
C TYR A 480 3.66 32.70 -5.80
N ASN A 481 4.94 32.87 -6.09
CA ASN A 481 5.40 33.80 -7.11
C ASN A 481 6.49 33.18 -8.01
N ILE A 482 6.11 32.13 -8.75
CA ILE A 482 7.03 31.48 -9.71
C ILE A 482 7.43 32.40 -10.84
N GLY A 483 6.62 33.46 -11.15
CA GLY A 483 6.97 34.46 -12.13
C GLY A 483 8.23 35.27 -11.79
N ALA A 484 8.66 35.29 -10.53
CA ALA A 484 9.93 35.90 -10.10
C ALA A 484 11.15 34.93 -10.24
N SER A 485 10.99 33.78 -10.90
CA SER A 485 12.07 32.85 -11.21
C SER A 485 12.91 33.30 -12.38
N ASN A 486 14.09 32.72 -12.57
CA ASN A 486 14.89 32.90 -13.77
C ASN A 486 14.11 32.37 -15.00
N ASN A 487 13.67 33.25 -15.87
CA ASN A 487 12.82 32.95 -17.00
C ASN A 487 13.43 31.91 -17.97
N ALA A 488 14.76 31.81 -18.06
CA ALA A 488 15.42 30.85 -18.92
C ALA A 488 15.24 29.40 -18.46
N LYS A 489 14.84 29.20 -17.20
CA LYS A 489 14.65 27.88 -16.56
C LYS A 489 13.18 27.59 -16.23
N TYR A 490 12.23 28.45 -16.61
CA TYR A 490 10.81 28.26 -16.37
C TYR A 490 10.24 27.11 -17.23
N ALA A 491 9.50 26.19 -16.62
CA ALA A 491 8.89 25.04 -17.30
C ALA A 491 7.40 24.89 -16.95
N PRO A 492 6.47 25.45 -17.77
CA PRO A 492 5.04 25.23 -17.62
C PRO A 492 4.59 23.91 -18.26
N GLY A 493 3.57 23.29 -17.71
CA GLY A 493 2.91 22.11 -18.28
C GLY A 493 1.42 22.09 -18.00
N SER A 494 0.65 21.46 -18.89
CA SER A 494 -0.78 21.25 -18.69
C SER A 494 -1.22 19.89 -19.22
N ASN A 495 -2.29 19.36 -18.66
CA ASN A 495 -2.92 18.14 -19.13
C ASN A 495 -4.45 18.23 -19.05
N PHE A 496 -5.11 17.47 -19.92
CA PHE A 496 -6.54 17.34 -19.97
C PHE A 496 -6.93 15.91 -20.34
N SER A 497 -7.93 15.36 -19.65
CA SER A 497 -8.48 14.04 -19.98
C SER A 497 -9.97 13.98 -19.63
N THR A 498 -10.76 13.29 -20.45
CA THR A 498 -12.18 13.04 -20.20
C THR A 498 -12.59 11.68 -20.72
N TRP A 499 -13.55 11.06 -20.03
CA TRP A 499 -14.21 9.84 -20.48
C TRP A 499 -15.68 9.81 -20.04
N SER A 500 -16.45 8.95 -20.67
CA SER A 500 -17.86 8.72 -20.33
C SER A 500 -18.21 7.25 -20.38
N ARG A 501 -19.23 6.88 -19.60
CA ARG A 501 -19.84 5.54 -19.58
C ARG A 501 -21.36 5.65 -19.62
N ALA A 502 -21.99 4.62 -20.19
CA ALA A 502 -23.42 4.43 -20.13
C ALA A 502 -23.74 2.95 -19.87
N SER A 503 -24.82 2.67 -19.17
CA SER A 503 -25.15 1.30 -18.76
C SER A 503 -26.65 1.08 -18.70
N TYR A 504 -27.05 -0.15 -19.04
CA TYR A 504 -28.41 -0.67 -18.86
C TYR A 504 -28.33 -1.97 -18.07
N MET A 505 -29.25 -2.18 -17.11
CA MET A 505 -29.26 -3.39 -16.29
C MET A 505 -30.68 -3.84 -16.01
N ALA A 506 -30.88 -5.15 -16.02
CA ALA A 506 -32.05 -5.81 -15.48
C ALA A 506 -31.63 -6.86 -14.44
N ARG A 507 -32.21 -6.79 -13.25
CA ARG A 507 -31.99 -7.75 -12.16
C ARG A 507 -33.29 -8.27 -11.64
N VAL A 508 -33.40 -9.59 -11.47
CA VAL A 508 -34.55 -10.29 -10.89
C VAL A 508 -34.07 -11.05 -9.66
N ASN A 509 -34.63 -10.75 -8.50
CA ASN A 509 -34.51 -11.56 -7.30
C ASN A 509 -35.85 -12.30 -7.09
N TYR A 510 -35.80 -13.62 -7.05
CA TYR A 510 -36.96 -14.47 -6.82
C TYR A 510 -36.77 -15.31 -5.58
N GLY A 511 -37.73 -15.29 -4.69
CA GLY A 511 -37.79 -16.14 -3.51
C GLY A 511 -39.00 -17.05 -3.54
N LEU A 512 -38.80 -18.35 -3.36
CA LEU A 512 -39.80 -19.35 -3.25
C LEU A 512 -39.90 -19.88 -1.82
N MET A 513 -41.06 -19.70 -1.17
CA MET A 513 -41.37 -20.15 0.19
C MET A 513 -40.35 -19.67 1.26
N ASP A 514 -39.67 -18.59 0.99
CA ASP A 514 -38.56 -18.08 1.84
C ASP A 514 -37.39 -19.08 2.01
N LYS A 515 -37.35 -20.15 1.19
CA LYS A 515 -36.34 -21.24 1.23
C LYS A 515 -35.37 -21.20 0.07
N TYR A 516 -35.86 -21.06 -1.15
CA TYR A 516 -35.06 -21.09 -2.36
C TYR A 516 -34.99 -19.69 -2.96
N LEU A 517 -33.78 -19.15 -3.08
CA LEU A 517 -33.56 -17.80 -3.55
C LEU A 517 -32.74 -17.85 -4.85
N LEU A 518 -33.23 -17.14 -5.86
CA LEU A 518 -32.58 -16.99 -7.16
C LEU A 518 -32.37 -15.50 -7.44
N THR A 519 -31.15 -15.13 -7.81
CA THR A 519 -30.84 -13.80 -8.37
C THR A 519 -30.27 -13.96 -9.77
N VAL A 520 -30.84 -13.27 -10.75
CA VAL A 520 -30.30 -13.20 -12.12
C VAL A 520 -30.13 -11.74 -12.48
N THR A 521 -28.96 -11.41 -13.02
CA THR A 521 -28.63 -10.05 -13.46
C THR A 521 -28.04 -10.09 -14.86
N GLY A 522 -28.53 -9.24 -15.74
CA GLY A 522 -27.93 -8.94 -17.03
C GLY A 522 -27.60 -7.45 -17.10
N ARG A 523 -26.38 -7.11 -17.41
CA ARG A 523 -25.92 -5.73 -17.54
C ARG A 523 -25.18 -5.51 -18.86
N PHE A 524 -25.47 -4.39 -19.51
CA PHE A 524 -24.86 -3.98 -20.75
C PHE A 524 -24.15 -2.64 -20.51
N ASP A 525 -22.80 -2.63 -20.56
CA ASP A 525 -21.97 -1.47 -20.27
C ASP A 525 -21.26 -0.98 -21.52
N GLY A 526 -21.21 0.36 -21.69
CA GLY A 526 -20.46 1.03 -22.73
C GLY A 526 -19.44 2.00 -22.13
N ALA A 527 -18.18 1.96 -22.63
CA ALA A 527 -17.08 2.82 -22.21
C ALA A 527 -16.46 3.57 -23.41
N SER A 528 -16.33 4.88 -23.30
CA SER A 528 -15.80 5.72 -24.40
C SER A 528 -14.32 5.47 -24.70
N MET A 529 -13.57 4.93 -23.74
CA MET A 529 -12.13 4.68 -23.80
C MET A 529 -11.73 3.53 -24.72
N LEU A 530 -12.66 2.61 -24.99
CA LEU A 530 -12.45 1.44 -25.84
C LEU A 530 -12.63 1.74 -27.32
N ALA A 531 -12.12 0.85 -28.16
CA ALA A 531 -12.15 1.00 -29.60
C ALA A 531 -13.57 1.03 -30.17
N ALA A 532 -13.75 1.70 -31.29
CA ALA A 532 -15.02 1.70 -32.04
C ALA A 532 -15.41 0.26 -32.38
N GLY A 533 -16.67 -0.12 -32.09
CA GLY A 533 -17.13 -1.51 -32.24
C GLY A 533 -17.03 -2.37 -30.99
N ASN A 534 -16.04 -2.10 -30.10
CA ASN A 534 -15.81 -2.86 -28.86
C ASN A 534 -16.16 -2.06 -27.59
N LYS A 535 -16.83 -0.91 -27.73
CA LYS A 535 -17.19 -0.05 -26.57
C LYS A 535 -18.23 -0.68 -25.67
N TRP A 536 -19.11 -1.52 -26.19
CA TRP A 536 -20.22 -2.14 -25.47
C TRP A 536 -20.01 -3.63 -25.29
N ASP A 537 -20.33 -4.13 -24.08
CA ASP A 537 -20.28 -5.56 -23.78
C ASP A 537 -21.35 -5.95 -22.75
N PHE A 538 -21.69 -7.26 -22.71
CA PHE A 538 -22.74 -7.82 -21.88
C PHE A 538 -22.15 -8.68 -20.75
N PHE A 539 -22.59 -8.44 -19.52
CA PHE A 539 -22.11 -9.05 -18.30
C PHE A 539 -23.24 -9.77 -17.57
N PRO A 540 -23.45 -11.09 -17.78
CA PRO A 540 -24.45 -11.88 -17.10
C PRO A 540 -23.97 -12.38 -15.75
N SER A 541 -24.90 -12.57 -14.79
CA SER A 541 -24.66 -13.30 -13.55
C SER A 541 -25.89 -13.99 -13.02
N ALA A 542 -25.69 -15.11 -12.30
CA ALA A 542 -26.74 -15.84 -11.62
C ALA A 542 -26.24 -16.33 -10.24
N ALA A 543 -27.11 -16.31 -9.24
CA ALA A 543 -26.82 -16.88 -7.93
C ALA A 543 -28.04 -17.59 -7.36
N LEU A 544 -27.78 -18.73 -6.73
CA LEU A 544 -28.76 -19.55 -6.04
C LEU A 544 -28.40 -19.60 -4.55
N ALA A 545 -29.40 -19.54 -3.68
CA ALA A 545 -29.21 -19.83 -2.27
C ALA A 545 -30.34 -20.71 -1.75
N TRP A 546 -29.97 -21.71 -0.94
CA TRP A 546 -30.89 -22.62 -0.28
C TRP A 546 -30.78 -22.43 1.22
N ARG A 547 -31.89 -21.97 1.83
CA ARG A 547 -32.04 -21.81 3.27
C ARG A 547 -32.47 -23.13 3.88
N MET A 548 -31.50 -24.01 4.12
CA MET A 548 -31.71 -25.38 4.59
C MET A 548 -32.35 -25.40 5.99
N GLU A 549 -32.11 -24.34 6.82
CA GLU A 549 -32.76 -24.19 8.12
C GLU A 549 -34.29 -24.07 8.06
N GLN A 550 -34.85 -23.78 6.86
CA GLN A 550 -36.28 -23.72 6.67
C GLN A 550 -36.89 -25.10 6.28
N GLU A 551 -36.04 -26.12 6.09
CA GLU A 551 -36.52 -27.49 5.79
C GLU A 551 -36.99 -28.20 7.03
N LYS A 552 -38.12 -28.91 6.96
CA LYS A 552 -38.73 -29.61 8.08
C LYS A 552 -37.76 -30.58 8.80
N TRP A 553 -36.89 -31.26 8.05
CA TRP A 553 -35.90 -32.19 8.59
C TRP A 553 -34.74 -31.52 9.31
N ILE A 554 -34.34 -30.26 8.94
CA ILE A 554 -33.34 -29.48 9.69
C ILE A 554 -34.01 -28.83 10.91
N GLN A 555 -35.27 -28.37 10.81
CA GLN A 555 -35.98 -27.76 11.95
C GLN A 555 -36.14 -28.72 13.15
N GLN A 556 -36.04 -30.04 12.93
CA GLN A 556 -36.01 -31.03 13.99
C GLN A 556 -34.71 -31.05 14.78
N ILE A 557 -33.66 -30.41 14.25
CA ILE A 557 -32.31 -30.33 14.86
C ILE A 557 -32.20 -29.01 15.63
N ASN A 558 -32.56 -29.00 16.88
CA ASN A 558 -32.72 -27.81 17.72
C ASN A 558 -31.47 -26.93 17.87
N TRP A 559 -30.27 -27.47 17.67
CA TRP A 559 -29.05 -26.72 17.80
C TRP A 559 -28.62 -26.01 16.51
N ILE A 560 -29.28 -26.25 15.37
CA ILE A 560 -29.04 -25.53 14.11
C ILE A 560 -30.01 -24.34 14.01
N ASN A 561 -29.49 -23.13 14.05
CA ASN A 561 -30.31 -21.91 13.94
C ASN A 561 -30.25 -21.30 12.54
N GLN A 562 -29.17 -21.49 11.83
CA GLN A 562 -28.94 -21.04 10.46
C GLN A 562 -28.11 -22.08 9.71
N LEU A 563 -28.52 -22.45 8.50
CA LEU A 563 -27.74 -23.26 7.57
C LEU A 563 -28.17 -22.91 6.15
N LYS A 564 -27.31 -22.17 5.43
CA LYS A 564 -27.62 -21.66 4.10
C LYS A 564 -26.47 -21.98 3.14
N LEU A 565 -26.79 -22.69 2.06
CA LEU A 565 -25.88 -22.96 0.95
C LEU A 565 -26.03 -21.88 -0.12
N ARG A 566 -24.95 -21.36 -0.66
CA ARG A 566 -24.91 -20.37 -1.73
C ARG A 566 -24.01 -20.82 -2.86
N VAL A 567 -24.46 -20.63 -4.11
CA VAL A 567 -23.65 -20.84 -5.32
C VAL A 567 -23.92 -19.67 -6.27
N GLY A 568 -22.87 -19.00 -6.71
CA GLY A 568 -22.96 -17.86 -7.61
C GLY A 568 -21.94 -17.95 -8.74
N TYR A 569 -22.35 -17.61 -9.94
CA TYR A 569 -21.50 -17.47 -11.11
C TYR A 569 -21.83 -16.17 -11.84
N GLY A 570 -20.80 -15.50 -12.36
CA GLY A 570 -21.01 -14.29 -13.13
C GLY A 570 -19.75 -13.85 -13.86
N VAL A 571 -19.97 -12.95 -14.83
CA VAL A 571 -18.92 -12.31 -15.60
C VAL A 571 -18.96 -10.81 -15.32
N THR A 572 -17.78 -10.21 -15.07
CA THR A 572 -17.62 -8.76 -14.94
C THR A 572 -16.54 -8.28 -15.91
N GLY A 573 -16.66 -7.05 -16.37
CA GLY A 573 -15.68 -6.43 -17.27
C GLY A 573 -14.72 -5.50 -16.53
N ASN A 574 -13.58 -5.20 -17.15
CA ASN A 574 -12.68 -4.12 -16.75
C ASN A 574 -12.31 -3.33 -17.99
N SER A 575 -12.46 -2.00 -17.94
CA SER A 575 -12.10 -1.07 -19.01
C SER A 575 -10.97 -0.14 -18.58
N ALA A 576 -10.05 -0.61 -17.75
CA ALA A 576 -8.95 0.18 -17.19
C ALA A 576 -7.90 0.52 -18.27
N VAL A 577 -8.34 1.19 -19.30
CA VAL A 577 -7.54 1.80 -20.38
C VAL A 577 -7.58 3.30 -20.18
N ASN A 578 -6.44 3.96 -20.30
CA ASN A 578 -6.42 5.41 -20.26
C ASN A 578 -7.18 6.00 -21.46
N PRO A 579 -7.90 7.12 -21.29
CA PRO A 579 -8.54 7.79 -22.41
C PRO A 579 -7.57 8.04 -23.57
N TYR A 580 -8.06 7.85 -24.79
CA TYR A 580 -7.32 8.05 -26.06
C TYR A 580 -6.24 7.01 -26.37
N GLN A 581 -6.00 6.06 -25.51
CA GLN A 581 -4.92 5.06 -25.68
C GLN A 581 -5.12 4.15 -26.91
N THR A 582 -6.39 3.96 -27.35
CA THR A 582 -6.71 3.23 -28.58
C THR A 582 -6.26 3.94 -29.86
N ALA A 583 -6.09 5.27 -29.80
CA ALA A 583 -5.59 6.07 -30.93
C ALA A 583 -4.05 6.05 -31.03
N GLY A 584 -3.38 5.35 -30.11
CA GLY A 584 -1.93 5.37 -29.98
C GLY A 584 -1.39 6.63 -29.33
N SER A 585 -0.10 6.76 -29.23
CA SER A 585 0.54 7.95 -28.65
C SER A 585 1.77 8.38 -29.43
N VAL A 586 2.01 9.68 -29.44
CA VAL A 586 3.24 10.30 -29.94
C VAL A 586 3.89 11.06 -28.78
N THR A 587 5.19 11.02 -28.70
CA THR A 587 5.95 11.78 -27.71
C THR A 587 6.76 12.84 -28.43
N SER A 588 6.63 14.10 -28.01
CA SER A 588 7.50 15.17 -28.47
C SER A 588 8.76 15.18 -27.63
N THR A 589 9.92 15.00 -28.27
CA THR A 589 11.22 15.06 -27.61
C THR A 589 12.08 16.12 -28.29
N TYR A 590 12.86 16.83 -27.47
CA TYR A 590 13.94 17.63 -28.03
C TYR A 590 15.04 16.68 -28.51
N ALA A 591 15.14 16.53 -29.83
CA ALA A 591 16.25 15.80 -30.42
C ALA A 591 17.32 16.78 -30.86
N SER A 592 18.52 16.62 -30.32
CA SER A 592 19.71 17.26 -30.88
C SER A 592 20.12 16.47 -32.13
N ILE A 593 19.59 16.84 -33.28
CA ILE A 593 20.03 16.25 -34.55
C ILE A 593 21.08 17.20 -35.12
N PRO A 594 22.32 16.77 -35.28
CA PRO A 594 23.34 17.56 -35.97
C PRO A 594 23.06 17.55 -37.45
N PHE A 595 22.27 18.50 -37.93
CA PHE A 595 22.16 18.78 -39.34
C PHE A 595 23.09 19.95 -39.71
N GLY A 596 24.14 19.68 -40.49
CA GLY A 596 24.96 20.71 -41.09
C GLY A 596 26.46 20.63 -40.69
N VAL A 597 27.32 21.13 -41.56
CA VAL A 597 28.77 21.30 -41.35
C VAL A 597 28.97 22.50 -40.44
N GLY A 598 29.33 22.22 -39.16
CA GLY A 598 29.53 23.23 -38.09
C GLY A 598 28.68 22.97 -36.85
N ASN A 599 29.29 23.10 -35.66
CA ASN A 599 28.73 22.86 -34.33
C ASN A 599 27.54 23.79 -33.99
N VAL A 600 26.41 23.67 -34.70
CA VAL A 600 25.18 24.34 -34.31
C VAL A 600 24.18 23.26 -33.87
N SER A 601 24.12 23.00 -32.56
CA SER A 601 23.05 22.25 -31.94
C SER A 601 21.75 23.05 -31.99
N SER A 602 20.97 22.98 -33.06
CA SER A 602 19.61 23.43 -33.05
C SER A 602 18.74 22.42 -32.31
N ASN A 603 18.19 22.79 -31.16
CA ASN A 603 17.17 22.02 -30.48
C ASN A 603 15.89 21.97 -31.32
N THR A 604 15.76 20.99 -32.18
CA THR A 604 14.55 20.80 -32.98
C THR A 604 13.59 19.89 -32.23
N ILE A 605 12.35 20.28 -32.03
CA ILE A 605 11.31 19.43 -31.46
C ILE A 605 10.97 18.37 -32.53
N GLY A 606 11.34 17.12 -32.23
CA GLY A 606 10.94 15.96 -33.01
C GLY A 606 9.77 15.23 -32.35
N THR A 607 8.87 14.69 -33.14
CA THR A 607 7.79 13.80 -32.68
C THR A 607 8.17 12.35 -32.96
N LYS A 608 8.16 11.52 -31.92
CA LYS A 608 8.40 10.07 -32.03
C LYS A 608 7.09 9.33 -31.74
N THR A 609 6.74 8.38 -32.60
CA THR A 609 5.69 7.40 -32.30
C THR A 609 6.10 6.53 -31.14
N ASN A 610 5.19 6.29 -30.17
CA ASN A 610 5.48 5.52 -28.97
C ASN A 610 4.67 4.23 -28.93
N ILE A 611 3.34 4.34 -28.88
CA ILE A 611 2.42 3.20 -28.81
C ILE A 611 1.63 3.14 -30.12
N MET A 612 1.58 1.96 -30.72
CA MET A 612 0.80 1.73 -31.95
C MET A 612 -0.70 1.81 -31.66
N PRO A 613 -1.49 2.49 -32.50
CA PRO A 613 -2.94 2.48 -32.40
C PRO A 613 -3.51 1.05 -32.42
N ASN A 614 -4.51 0.77 -31.58
CA ASN A 614 -5.24 -0.48 -31.61
C ASN A 614 -6.76 -0.22 -31.67
N TYR A 615 -7.31 -0.39 -32.87
CA TYR A 615 -8.73 -0.18 -33.14
C TYR A 615 -9.61 -1.42 -32.82
N SER A 616 -9.02 -2.51 -32.30
CA SER A 616 -9.72 -3.71 -31.83
C SER A 616 -9.73 -3.85 -30.31
N LEU A 617 -9.18 -2.87 -29.56
CA LEU A 617 -9.06 -2.95 -28.12
C LEU A 617 -10.43 -3.00 -27.43
N GLY A 618 -10.67 -4.05 -26.65
CA GLY A 618 -11.93 -4.33 -25.98
C GLY A 618 -11.80 -4.47 -24.45
N TRP A 619 -12.79 -5.09 -23.86
CA TRP A 619 -12.90 -5.32 -22.42
C TRP A 619 -12.01 -6.48 -21.95
N GLU A 620 -11.36 -6.31 -20.82
CA GLU A 620 -10.85 -7.42 -20.00
C GLU A 620 -12.04 -8.06 -19.26
N LYS A 621 -12.14 -9.39 -19.22
CA LYS A 621 -13.27 -10.13 -18.65
C LYS A 621 -12.85 -11.04 -17.50
N THR A 622 -13.55 -10.95 -16.38
CA THR A 622 -13.36 -11.86 -15.24
C THR A 622 -14.61 -12.69 -15.01
N SER A 623 -14.52 -14.01 -15.16
CA SER A 623 -15.54 -14.97 -14.77
C SER A 623 -15.23 -15.50 -13.37
N SER A 624 -16.24 -15.56 -12.49
CA SER A 624 -16.05 -15.98 -11.09
C SER A 624 -17.14 -16.95 -10.67
N LEU A 625 -16.72 -18.08 -10.10
CA LEU A 625 -17.56 -19.04 -9.39
C LEU A 625 -17.31 -18.89 -7.89
N ASN A 626 -18.36 -18.80 -7.09
CA ASN A 626 -18.30 -18.77 -5.63
C ASN A 626 -19.27 -19.80 -5.03
N VAL A 627 -18.79 -20.60 -4.09
CA VAL A 627 -19.61 -21.53 -3.29
C VAL A 627 -19.41 -21.20 -1.83
N GLY A 628 -20.49 -21.04 -1.08
CA GLY A 628 -20.42 -20.63 0.32
C GLY A 628 -21.48 -21.29 1.20
N VAL A 629 -21.14 -21.52 2.45
CA VAL A 629 -22.05 -22.00 3.50
C VAL A 629 -22.06 -20.98 4.63
N ASP A 630 -23.26 -20.46 4.96
CA ASP A 630 -23.49 -19.65 6.15
C ASP A 630 -24.12 -20.53 7.23
N PHE A 631 -23.60 -20.49 8.43
CA PHE A 631 -24.10 -21.33 9.54
C PHE A 631 -24.23 -20.55 10.85
N GLY A 632 -25.15 -21.01 11.69
CA GLY A 632 -25.35 -20.52 13.05
C GLY A 632 -25.87 -21.68 13.90
N VAL A 633 -25.18 -21.98 14.98
CA VAL A 633 -25.53 -23.12 15.85
C VAL A 633 -25.52 -22.71 17.32
N LEU A 634 -26.17 -23.53 18.16
CA LEU A 634 -26.24 -23.33 19.61
C LEU A 634 -26.80 -21.93 19.97
N GLU A 635 -27.98 -21.58 19.47
CA GLU A 635 -28.59 -20.26 19.62
C GLU A 635 -27.73 -19.12 19.05
N ASN A 636 -27.05 -19.38 17.91
CA ASN A 636 -26.07 -18.50 17.30
C ASN A 636 -24.87 -18.14 18.18
N ARG A 637 -24.57 -18.96 19.22
CA ARG A 637 -23.33 -18.78 19.98
C ARG A 637 -22.09 -19.06 19.13
N ILE A 638 -22.23 -19.90 18.10
CA ILE A 638 -21.21 -20.11 17.09
C ILE A 638 -21.87 -19.82 15.75
N SER A 639 -21.37 -18.83 15.04
CA SER A 639 -21.88 -18.45 13.72
C SER A 639 -20.74 -18.05 12.79
N GLY A 640 -20.94 -18.24 11.48
CA GLY A 640 -19.89 -17.89 10.54
C GLY A 640 -20.25 -18.20 9.10
N SER A 641 -19.24 -18.08 8.24
CA SER A 641 -19.31 -18.49 6.85
C SER A 641 -18.03 -19.15 6.38
N VAL A 642 -18.17 -20.10 5.47
CA VAL A 642 -17.05 -20.73 4.76
C VAL A 642 -17.29 -20.53 3.28
N GLU A 643 -16.30 -20.02 2.56
CA GLU A 643 -16.42 -19.73 1.12
C GLU A 643 -15.22 -20.30 0.35
N TYR A 644 -15.47 -20.82 -0.84
CA TYR A 644 -14.50 -21.18 -1.84
C TYR A 644 -14.81 -20.47 -3.14
N TYR A 645 -13.77 -19.92 -3.79
CA TYR A 645 -13.95 -19.21 -5.06
C TYR A 645 -12.87 -19.55 -6.08
N ILE A 646 -13.26 -19.41 -7.36
CA ILE A 646 -12.34 -19.43 -8.51
C ILE A 646 -12.73 -18.23 -9.37
N ALA A 647 -11.75 -17.38 -9.69
CA ALA A 647 -11.90 -16.25 -10.61
C ALA A 647 -10.86 -16.39 -11.74
N LYS A 648 -11.34 -16.32 -12.99
CA LYS A 648 -10.51 -16.39 -14.19
C LYS A 648 -10.67 -15.10 -14.96
N THR A 649 -9.55 -14.43 -15.21
CA THR A 649 -9.51 -13.22 -16.03
C THR A 649 -8.88 -13.55 -17.38
N SER A 650 -9.53 -13.13 -18.46
CA SER A 650 -9.09 -13.28 -19.84
C SER A 650 -9.04 -11.94 -20.53
N ASP A 651 -8.38 -11.91 -21.68
CA ASP A 651 -8.27 -10.73 -22.53
C ASP A 651 -7.61 -9.56 -21.78
N LEU A 652 -6.53 -9.86 -21.02
CA LEU A 652 -5.79 -8.86 -20.23
C LEU A 652 -5.27 -7.74 -21.13
N LEU A 653 -5.41 -6.52 -20.66
CA LEU A 653 -4.91 -5.33 -21.34
C LEU A 653 -3.40 -5.20 -21.11
N MET A 654 -2.59 -5.69 -22.03
CA MET A 654 -1.12 -5.73 -21.90
C MET A 654 -0.43 -5.02 -23.05
N ASN A 655 0.69 -4.37 -22.74
CA ASN A 655 1.61 -3.91 -23.77
C ASN A 655 2.37 -5.11 -24.35
N GLN A 656 2.20 -5.34 -25.62
CA GLN A 656 2.91 -6.36 -26.39
C GLN A 656 4.00 -5.71 -27.19
N SER A 657 5.25 -6.19 -27.05
CA SER A 657 6.37 -5.74 -27.87
C SER A 657 6.16 -6.18 -29.32
N ILE A 658 6.45 -5.30 -30.27
CA ILE A 658 6.36 -5.55 -31.70
C ILE A 658 7.68 -5.19 -32.39
N PRO A 659 7.97 -5.79 -33.57
CA PRO A 659 9.21 -5.50 -34.27
C PRO A 659 9.37 -4.00 -34.57
N VAL A 660 10.54 -3.45 -34.25
CA VAL A 660 10.82 -1.99 -34.36
C VAL A 660 10.72 -1.48 -35.80
N ILE A 661 10.82 -2.35 -36.77
CA ILE A 661 10.64 -2.03 -38.21
C ILE A 661 9.21 -1.47 -38.49
N THR A 662 8.23 -1.72 -37.61
CA THR A 662 6.89 -1.13 -37.71
C THR A 662 6.85 0.36 -37.39
N GLY A 663 7.94 0.93 -36.89
CA GLY A 663 8.02 2.30 -36.36
C GLY A 663 7.51 2.48 -34.95
N TYR A 664 7.10 1.40 -34.28
CA TYR A 664 6.58 1.39 -32.91
C TYR A 664 7.31 0.34 -32.09
N ALA A 665 7.44 0.59 -30.79
CA ALA A 665 8.03 -0.38 -29.86
C ALA A 665 6.99 -1.37 -29.30
N GLN A 666 5.75 -0.90 -29.13
CA GLN A 666 4.70 -1.63 -28.42
C GLN A 666 3.31 -1.35 -28.98
N ILE A 667 2.41 -2.29 -28.78
CA ILE A 667 0.96 -2.15 -28.98
C ILE A 667 0.24 -2.60 -27.71
N LEU A 668 -0.75 -1.83 -27.25
CA LEU A 668 -1.65 -2.30 -26.19
C LEU A 668 -2.68 -3.26 -26.80
N ASN A 669 -2.76 -4.47 -26.28
CA ASN A 669 -3.61 -5.53 -26.84
C ASN A 669 -4.35 -6.30 -25.73
N ASN A 670 -5.45 -6.97 -26.10
CA ASN A 670 -6.19 -7.88 -25.23
C ASN A 670 -5.58 -9.29 -25.31
N VAL A 671 -4.62 -9.60 -24.42
CA VAL A 671 -3.85 -10.86 -24.44
C VAL A 671 -3.57 -11.34 -23.02
N GLY A 672 -3.38 -12.65 -22.86
CA GLY A 672 -3.05 -13.23 -21.56
C GLY A 672 -4.25 -13.59 -20.71
N LYS A 673 -3.99 -14.45 -19.72
CA LYS A 673 -5.00 -14.98 -18.78
C LYS A 673 -4.41 -15.15 -17.39
N THR A 674 -5.22 -14.89 -16.37
CA THR A 674 -4.89 -15.13 -14.96
C THR A 674 -5.98 -15.95 -14.26
N GLU A 675 -5.62 -16.55 -13.13
CA GLU A 675 -6.55 -17.31 -12.30
C GLU A 675 -6.25 -17.08 -10.82
N ASN A 676 -7.29 -16.75 -10.05
CA ASN A 676 -7.25 -16.65 -8.59
C ASN A 676 -8.15 -17.72 -7.99
N ARG A 677 -7.65 -18.47 -7.00
CA ARG A 677 -8.41 -19.45 -6.21
C ARG A 677 -8.20 -19.17 -4.74
N GLY A 678 -9.26 -19.28 -3.96
CA GLY A 678 -9.12 -19.01 -2.53
C GLY A 678 -10.17 -19.66 -1.67
N PHE A 679 -9.84 -19.69 -0.39
CA PHE A 679 -10.67 -20.21 0.69
C PHE A 679 -10.76 -19.16 1.79
N GLU A 680 -11.97 -18.90 2.27
CA GLU A 680 -12.26 -17.87 3.25
C GLU A 680 -13.10 -18.45 4.38
N VAL A 681 -12.76 -18.13 5.63
CA VAL A 681 -13.52 -18.50 6.83
C VAL A 681 -13.73 -17.28 7.71
N SER A 682 -14.97 -17.01 8.06
CA SER A 682 -15.31 -16.11 9.14
C SER A 682 -16.06 -16.87 10.24
N LEU A 683 -15.67 -16.65 11.49
CA LEU A 683 -16.27 -17.33 12.63
C LEU A 683 -16.42 -16.33 13.79
N SER A 684 -17.61 -16.27 14.35
CA SER A 684 -17.91 -15.51 15.57
C SER A 684 -18.40 -16.47 16.65
N THR A 685 -17.78 -16.42 17.82
CA THR A 685 -18.13 -17.29 18.96
C THR A 685 -18.41 -16.47 20.20
N VAL A 686 -19.49 -16.81 20.90
CA VAL A 686 -19.76 -16.35 22.27
C VAL A 686 -19.30 -17.44 23.24
N ASN A 687 -18.06 -17.33 23.68
CA ASN A 687 -17.37 -18.36 24.48
C ASN A 687 -18.02 -18.49 25.88
N VAL A 688 -18.22 -17.35 26.53
CA VAL A 688 -18.86 -17.27 27.85
C VAL A 688 -19.91 -16.16 27.83
N LYS A 689 -21.08 -16.45 28.37
CA LYS A 689 -22.17 -15.47 28.56
C LYS A 689 -22.83 -15.71 29.90
N THR A 690 -22.65 -14.76 30.82
CA THR A 690 -23.33 -14.71 32.11
C THR A 690 -24.12 -13.38 32.22
N LYS A 691 -24.76 -13.14 33.34
CA LYS A 691 -25.48 -11.90 33.59
C LYS A 691 -24.59 -10.65 33.47
N ASP A 692 -23.37 -10.72 34.02
CA ASP A 692 -22.46 -9.56 34.13
C ASP A 692 -21.23 -9.68 33.25
N PHE A 693 -20.93 -10.85 32.68
CA PHE A 693 -19.73 -11.10 31.89
C PHE A 693 -20.04 -11.75 30.55
N THR A 694 -19.46 -11.22 29.48
CA THR A 694 -19.50 -11.81 28.14
C THR A 694 -18.09 -11.85 27.54
N TRP A 695 -17.69 -13.01 27.02
CA TRP A 695 -16.49 -13.17 26.21
C TRP A 695 -16.88 -13.61 24.81
N GLN A 696 -16.52 -12.81 23.82
CA GLN A 696 -16.74 -13.07 22.40
C GLN A 696 -15.40 -13.06 21.65
N THR A 697 -15.28 -13.97 20.69
CA THR A 697 -14.13 -14.04 19.77
C THR A 697 -14.62 -14.04 18.33
N ASP A 698 -14.07 -13.13 17.50
CA ASP A 698 -14.30 -13.09 16.06
C ASP A 698 -13.01 -13.47 15.33
N TRP A 699 -13.12 -14.42 14.38
CA TRP A 699 -12.01 -14.95 13.59
C TRP A 699 -12.25 -14.67 12.12
N THR A 700 -11.18 -14.28 11.43
CA THR A 700 -11.15 -14.21 9.97
C THR A 700 -9.91 -14.92 9.46
N PHE A 701 -10.07 -15.69 8.40
CA PHE A 701 -8.97 -16.37 7.72
C PHE A 701 -9.22 -16.38 6.22
N SER A 702 -8.18 -16.10 5.45
CA SER A 702 -8.21 -16.07 4.00
C SER A 702 -6.95 -16.67 3.41
N LEU A 703 -7.14 -17.57 2.45
CA LEU A 703 -6.10 -18.12 1.60
C LEU A 703 -6.36 -17.66 0.17
N ASN A 704 -5.39 -17.03 -0.49
CA ASN A 704 -5.47 -16.67 -1.91
C ASN A 704 -4.26 -17.23 -2.66
N ASN A 705 -4.51 -17.81 -3.83
CA ASN A 705 -3.48 -18.29 -4.74
C ASN A 705 -3.77 -17.75 -6.14
N GLU A 706 -2.90 -16.90 -6.61
CA GLU A 706 -2.97 -16.24 -7.93
C GLU A 706 -1.92 -16.84 -8.88
N LYS A 707 -2.31 -17.06 -10.14
CA LYS A 707 -1.44 -17.64 -11.17
C LYS A 707 -1.66 -17.02 -12.54
N ILE A 708 -0.56 -16.78 -13.23
CA ILE A 708 -0.56 -16.46 -14.67
C ILE A 708 -0.84 -17.76 -15.43
N LYS A 709 -1.81 -17.75 -16.34
CA LYS A 709 -2.18 -18.90 -17.17
C LYS A 709 -1.67 -18.79 -18.58
N GLU A 710 -1.57 -17.57 -19.10
CA GLU A 710 -1.15 -17.29 -20.47
C GLU A 710 -0.57 -15.88 -20.55
N LEU A 711 0.48 -15.69 -21.30
CA LEU A 711 1.10 -14.42 -21.65
C LEU A 711 0.97 -14.11 -23.14
N ALA A 712 1.30 -12.88 -23.52
CA ALA A 712 1.22 -12.42 -24.91
C ALA A 712 2.07 -13.29 -25.85
N GLY A 713 1.52 -13.64 -27.03
CA GLY A 713 2.23 -14.39 -28.05
C GLY A 713 2.58 -15.85 -27.69
N GLY A 714 1.96 -16.41 -26.62
CA GLY A 714 2.27 -17.76 -26.13
C GLY A 714 3.61 -17.88 -25.40
N ALA A 715 4.21 -16.74 -24.99
CA ALA A 715 5.44 -16.71 -24.22
C ALA A 715 5.26 -17.41 -22.86
N THR A 716 6.30 -18.10 -22.39
CA THR A 716 6.34 -18.69 -21.06
C THR A 716 6.84 -17.71 -20.01
N TYR A 717 7.60 -16.70 -20.43
CA TYR A 717 8.19 -15.66 -19.60
C TYR A 717 8.16 -14.29 -20.30
N ASP A 718 7.88 -13.23 -19.56
CA ASP A 718 7.94 -11.83 -20.01
C ASP A 718 8.80 -11.01 -19.04
N SER A 719 9.94 -10.53 -19.50
CA SER A 719 10.92 -9.80 -18.69
C SER A 719 10.49 -8.37 -18.33
N THR A 720 9.48 -7.81 -19.01
CA THR A 720 9.00 -6.44 -18.73
C THR A 720 8.33 -6.30 -17.37
N GLY A 721 7.76 -7.40 -16.85
CA GLY A 721 7.12 -7.44 -15.54
C GLY A 721 7.47 -8.67 -14.71
N PRO A 722 8.63 -9.30 -14.81
CA PRO A 722 9.09 -10.66 -14.46
C PRO A 722 7.93 -11.68 -14.33
N TRP A 723 7.10 -11.75 -15.38
CA TRP A 723 5.93 -12.62 -15.41
C TRP A 723 6.25 -13.98 -16.03
N MET A 724 5.85 -15.05 -15.34
CA MET A 724 6.07 -16.43 -15.77
C MET A 724 4.75 -17.23 -15.69
N VAL A 725 4.46 -18.00 -16.73
CA VAL A 725 3.26 -18.86 -16.76
C VAL A 725 3.33 -19.90 -15.65
N GLY A 726 2.24 -20.04 -14.87
CA GLY A 726 2.16 -20.92 -13.70
C GLY A 726 2.49 -20.26 -12.37
N GLU A 727 3.11 -19.08 -12.39
CA GLU A 727 3.62 -18.37 -11.22
C GLU A 727 2.68 -17.21 -10.79
N PRO A 728 2.87 -16.64 -9.57
CA PRO A 728 2.05 -15.52 -9.09
C PRO A 728 2.20 -14.26 -9.97
N LEU A 729 1.12 -13.45 -10.01
CA LEU A 729 1.07 -12.21 -10.80
C LEU A 729 2.06 -11.16 -10.28
N ASN A 730 2.23 -11.10 -8.96
CA ASN A 730 3.08 -10.12 -8.30
C ASN A 730 4.26 -10.86 -7.65
N SER A 731 5.38 -10.92 -8.36
CA SER A 731 6.56 -11.69 -7.92
C SER A 731 7.86 -10.98 -8.29
N PHE A 732 8.96 -11.43 -7.68
CA PHE A 732 10.31 -11.23 -8.19
C PHE A 732 10.79 -12.53 -8.83
N TYR A 733 11.67 -12.44 -9.81
CA TYR A 733 12.37 -13.57 -10.40
C TYR A 733 13.86 -13.28 -10.37
N ASP A 734 14.59 -13.93 -9.45
CA ASP A 734 15.97 -13.59 -9.19
C ASP A 734 16.73 -14.73 -8.50
N PHE A 735 18.05 -14.58 -8.43
CA PHE A 735 18.95 -15.54 -7.79
C PHE A 735 18.57 -15.80 -6.32
N GLN A 736 18.94 -16.98 -5.85
CA GLN A 736 18.62 -17.39 -4.48
C GLN A 736 19.85 -17.31 -3.58
N TYR A 737 19.69 -16.62 -2.42
CA TYR A 737 20.64 -16.67 -1.32
C TYR A 737 20.66 -18.08 -0.70
N ASP A 738 21.87 -18.66 -0.54
CA ASP A 738 22.11 -19.91 0.16
C ASP A 738 22.51 -19.61 1.63
N ARG A 739 23.75 -19.17 1.84
CA ARG A 739 24.36 -18.88 3.14
C ARG A 739 25.53 -17.91 2.97
N ILE A 740 26.28 -17.71 4.04
CA ILE A 740 27.58 -17.02 3.97
C ILE A 740 28.67 -18.08 3.75
N TRP A 741 29.59 -17.81 2.82
CA TRP A 741 30.76 -18.64 2.59
C TRP A 741 31.55 -18.82 3.89
N GLN A 742 31.86 -20.07 4.27
CA GLN A 742 32.63 -20.39 5.45
C GLN A 742 34.10 -20.68 5.09
N ASN A 743 34.99 -20.59 6.08
CA ASN A 743 36.37 -20.98 5.92
C ASN A 743 36.54 -22.48 6.21
N THR A 744 35.86 -23.34 5.46
CA THR A 744 35.92 -24.80 5.51
C THR A 744 36.66 -25.35 4.31
N GLN A 745 37.17 -26.58 4.39
CA GLN A 745 37.84 -27.23 3.26
C GLN A 745 36.93 -27.34 2.04
N GLU A 746 35.66 -27.66 2.24
CA GLU A 746 34.65 -27.77 1.18
C GLU A 746 34.39 -26.43 0.48
N ASP A 747 34.12 -25.37 1.27
CA ASP A 747 33.84 -24.04 0.71
C ASP A 747 35.10 -23.43 0.05
N ASN A 748 36.28 -23.63 0.62
CA ASN A 748 37.53 -23.17 0.02
C ASN A 748 37.80 -23.83 -1.32
N HIS A 749 37.60 -25.14 -1.42
CA HIS A 749 37.70 -25.88 -2.69
C HIS A 749 36.72 -25.33 -3.74
N LEU A 750 35.46 -25.15 -3.37
CA LEU A 750 34.47 -24.61 -4.29
C LEU A 750 34.77 -23.15 -4.70
N MET A 751 35.27 -22.31 -3.79
CA MET A 751 35.71 -20.95 -4.13
C MET A 751 36.90 -20.96 -5.12
N ASP A 752 37.81 -21.93 -5.00
CA ASP A 752 38.95 -22.11 -5.95
C ASP A 752 38.45 -22.54 -7.32
N VAL A 753 37.43 -23.39 -7.41
CA VAL A 753 36.73 -23.70 -8.64
C VAL A 753 36.15 -22.46 -9.31
N TYR A 754 35.35 -21.67 -8.56
CA TYR A 754 34.76 -20.44 -9.09
C TYR A 754 35.84 -19.44 -9.53
N ARG A 755 36.93 -19.31 -8.77
CA ARG A 755 38.07 -18.45 -9.14
C ARG A 755 38.67 -18.89 -10.46
N SER A 756 38.79 -20.20 -10.69
CA SER A 756 39.28 -20.76 -11.93
C SER A 756 38.36 -20.49 -13.12
N LEU A 757 37.06 -20.29 -12.86
CA LEU A 757 36.02 -19.89 -13.83
C LEU A 757 35.90 -18.34 -13.95
N GLY A 758 36.72 -17.58 -13.24
CA GLY A 758 36.74 -16.11 -13.33
C GLY A 758 35.83 -15.38 -12.34
N LEU A 759 35.26 -16.09 -11.34
CA LEU A 759 34.43 -15.52 -10.27
C LEU A 759 35.19 -15.61 -8.94
N THR A 760 35.44 -14.50 -8.28
CA THR A 760 36.20 -14.47 -7.03
C THR A 760 35.27 -14.30 -5.84
N PHE A 761 35.16 -15.33 -5.01
CA PHE A 761 34.47 -15.29 -3.71
C PHE A 761 35.46 -15.41 -2.56
N LEU A 762 35.09 -14.91 -1.39
CA LEU A 762 35.88 -14.96 -0.17
C LEU A 762 35.06 -15.54 0.97
N PRO A 763 35.69 -16.21 1.96
CA PRO A 763 35.01 -16.59 3.20
C PRO A 763 34.35 -15.35 3.81
N GLY A 764 33.17 -15.51 4.40
CA GLY A 764 32.42 -14.40 4.98
C GLY A 764 31.58 -13.60 3.98
N GLN A 765 31.57 -13.93 2.68
CA GLN A 765 30.74 -13.28 1.66
C GLN A 765 29.48 -14.09 1.37
N TYR A 766 28.49 -13.50 0.70
CA TYR A 766 27.25 -14.18 0.36
C TYR A 766 27.46 -15.27 -0.68
N LYS A 767 26.88 -16.45 -0.41
CA LYS A 767 26.84 -17.58 -1.33
C LYS A 767 25.48 -17.64 -2.00
N ILE A 768 25.48 -17.89 -3.29
CA ILE A 768 24.31 -18.06 -4.13
C ILE A 768 24.08 -19.54 -4.35
N VAL A 769 22.83 -19.94 -4.46
CA VAL A 769 22.48 -21.28 -4.90
C VAL A 769 22.85 -21.42 -6.38
N ASP A 770 23.68 -22.40 -6.69
CA ASP A 770 24.04 -22.81 -8.06
C ASP A 770 23.48 -24.22 -8.30
N GLN A 771 22.63 -24.39 -9.31
CA GLN A 771 21.92 -25.65 -9.54
C GLN A 771 22.12 -26.16 -10.98
N PRO A 772 22.57 -27.38 -11.18
CA PRO A 772 23.33 -28.22 -10.26
C PRO A 772 24.82 -28.16 -10.60
N LEU A 773 25.62 -27.43 -9.84
CA LEU A 773 27.09 -27.57 -9.94
C LEU A 773 27.49 -28.84 -9.18
N VAL A 774 27.82 -29.91 -9.90
CA VAL A 774 28.17 -31.21 -9.32
C VAL A 774 29.51 -31.70 -9.85
N GLU A 775 30.44 -31.96 -8.94
CA GLU A 775 31.72 -32.57 -9.32
C GLU A 775 31.50 -34.02 -9.77
N VAL A 776 32.11 -34.39 -10.89
CA VAL A 776 32.01 -35.71 -11.53
C VAL A 776 33.37 -36.24 -11.92
N PRO A 777 33.53 -37.55 -12.09
CA PRO A 777 34.77 -38.11 -12.60
C PRO A 777 35.19 -37.52 -13.96
N GLN A 778 36.49 -37.32 -14.13
CA GLN A 778 37.02 -36.85 -15.44
C GLN A 778 36.58 -37.75 -16.57
N GLY A 779 36.19 -37.12 -17.69
CA GLY A 779 35.71 -37.86 -18.86
C GLY A 779 34.24 -38.21 -18.84
N THR A 780 33.46 -37.78 -17.81
CA THR A 780 32.00 -37.92 -17.81
C THR A 780 31.42 -37.14 -18.99
N GLU A 781 30.55 -37.78 -19.77
CA GLU A 781 29.92 -37.16 -20.95
C GLU A 781 29.14 -35.91 -20.55
N GLY A 782 29.34 -34.77 -21.22
CA GLY A 782 28.72 -33.50 -20.93
C GLY A 782 29.39 -32.70 -19.81
N SER A 783 30.41 -33.28 -19.13
CA SER A 783 31.14 -32.50 -18.09
C SER A 783 32.11 -31.50 -18.73
N LYS A 784 32.37 -30.44 -17.98
CA LYS A 784 33.43 -29.46 -18.30
C LYS A 784 34.57 -29.60 -17.28
N THR A 785 35.78 -29.40 -17.76
CA THR A 785 36.98 -29.59 -16.96
C THR A 785 37.65 -28.24 -16.74
N VAL A 786 38.08 -27.99 -15.52
CA VAL A 786 38.78 -26.77 -15.14
C VAL A 786 40.04 -27.12 -14.35
N GLU A 787 41.15 -26.43 -14.60
CA GLU A 787 42.36 -26.48 -13.79
C GLU A 787 42.27 -25.50 -12.62
N ILE A 788 42.40 -25.97 -11.42
CA ILE A 788 42.25 -25.19 -10.20
C ILE A 788 43.33 -24.14 -10.10
N LYS A 789 42.91 -22.93 -9.72
CA LYS A 789 43.79 -21.80 -9.39
C LYS A 789 43.77 -21.51 -7.91
N ASP A 790 44.94 -21.31 -7.32
CA ASP A 790 45.13 -20.90 -5.93
C ASP A 790 44.62 -19.46 -5.65
N ALA A 791 44.69 -19.01 -4.41
CA ALA A 791 44.27 -17.66 -4.01
C ALA A 791 45.06 -16.54 -4.69
N ALA A 792 46.29 -16.85 -5.18
CA ALA A 792 47.15 -15.91 -5.91
C ALA A 792 46.86 -15.94 -7.44
N GLY A 793 45.97 -16.85 -7.89
CA GLY A 793 45.61 -17.01 -9.31
C GLY A 793 46.52 -17.94 -10.07
N ASN A 794 47.50 -18.60 -9.42
CA ASN A 794 48.40 -19.55 -10.06
C ASN A 794 47.70 -20.90 -10.26
N LYS A 795 48.03 -21.59 -11.34
CA LYS A 795 47.52 -22.93 -11.59
C LYS A 795 48.15 -23.94 -10.61
N THR A 796 47.34 -24.75 -9.98
CA THR A 796 47.79 -25.73 -8.98
C THR A 796 48.20 -27.08 -9.59
N GLY A 797 47.85 -27.33 -10.85
CA GLY A 797 47.98 -28.65 -11.50
C GLY A 797 46.86 -29.61 -11.16
N GLU A 798 45.98 -29.28 -10.27
CA GLU A 798 44.77 -30.02 -9.97
C GLU A 798 43.71 -29.75 -11.03
N VAL A 799 43.07 -30.78 -11.55
CA VAL A 799 42.04 -30.69 -12.60
C VAL A 799 40.78 -31.39 -12.10
N VAL A 800 39.70 -30.65 -12.10
CA VAL A 800 38.37 -31.13 -11.68
C VAL A 800 37.37 -31.02 -12.84
N SER A 801 36.39 -31.93 -12.82
CA SER A 801 35.33 -31.94 -13.83
C SER A 801 33.98 -31.73 -13.14
N TYR A 802 33.16 -30.89 -13.74
CA TYR A 802 31.85 -30.54 -13.22
C TYR A 802 30.77 -30.73 -14.27
N MET A 803 29.60 -31.21 -13.83
CA MET A 803 28.32 -31.06 -14.50
C MET A 803 27.65 -29.80 -13.99
N ASP A 804 27.34 -28.91 -14.91
CA ASP A 804 26.71 -27.62 -14.62
C ASP A 804 25.88 -27.21 -15.83
N ASN A 805 24.72 -26.63 -15.59
CA ASN A 805 23.83 -26.12 -16.64
C ASN A 805 24.37 -24.86 -17.34
N GLY A 806 25.16 -24.05 -16.69
CA GLY A 806 25.77 -22.81 -17.22
C GLY A 806 27.28 -22.71 -17.09
N PHE A 807 27.91 -23.62 -16.41
CA PHE A 807 29.33 -23.77 -16.09
C PHE A 807 30.08 -22.47 -15.76
N GLY A 808 30.09 -22.13 -14.49
CA GLY A 808 30.75 -20.94 -13.97
C GLY A 808 30.04 -19.62 -14.26
N LYS A 809 28.79 -19.69 -14.64
CA LYS A 809 27.90 -18.52 -14.75
C LYS A 809 26.57 -18.88 -14.12
N PHE A 810 26.15 -18.07 -13.15
CA PHE A 810 24.79 -18.18 -12.65
C PHE A 810 23.79 -17.82 -13.76
N ASP A 811 22.84 -18.68 -14.01
CA ASP A 811 21.87 -18.55 -15.09
C ASP A 811 20.41 -18.56 -14.60
N ASP A 812 19.46 -18.74 -15.49
CA ASP A 812 18.04 -18.71 -15.14
C ASP A 812 17.59 -19.92 -14.31
N ASN A 813 18.35 -21.03 -14.27
CA ASN A 813 18.05 -22.19 -13.43
C ASN A 813 18.39 -21.94 -11.95
N ASP A 814 19.29 -20.99 -11.66
CA ASP A 814 19.67 -20.58 -10.31
C ASP A 814 18.70 -19.56 -9.72
N LYS A 815 17.76 -19.10 -10.51
CA LYS A 815 16.77 -18.12 -10.10
C LYS A 815 15.53 -18.78 -9.49
N LYS A 816 14.87 -18.04 -8.64
CA LYS A 816 13.64 -18.44 -7.95
C LYS A 816 12.58 -17.38 -8.07
N ILE A 817 11.33 -17.81 -8.10
CA ILE A 817 10.18 -16.94 -7.96
C ILE A 817 9.92 -16.63 -6.47
N TYR A 818 9.90 -15.35 -6.15
CA TYR A 818 9.57 -14.85 -4.82
C TYR A 818 8.21 -14.13 -4.88
N ASN A 819 7.20 -14.70 -4.25
CA ASN A 819 5.86 -14.13 -4.21
C ASN A 819 5.81 -12.88 -3.32
N LYS A 820 5.39 -11.74 -3.87
CA LYS A 820 5.18 -10.47 -3.12
C LYS A 820 3.83 -10.45 -2.41
N SER A 821 2.82 -11.12 -2.94
CA SER A 821 1.47 -11.16 -2.35
C SER A 821 1.41 -12.16 -1.20
N PRO A 822 0.69 -11.85 -0.11
CA PRO A 822 0.51 -12.81 0.97
C PRO A 822 -0.36 -13.97 0.49
N LYS A 823 -0.02 -15.18 0.92
CA LYS A 823 -0.86 -16.36 0.72
C LYS A 823 -1.96 -16.44 1.77
N TRP A 824 -1.65 -16.09 3.02
CA TRP A 824 -2.53 -16.22 4.16
C TRP A 824 -2.64 -14.88 4.88
N THR A 825 -3.88 -14.45 5.12
CA THR A 825 -4.17 -13.26 5.92
C THR A 825 -5.34 -13.56 6.85
N GLY A 826 -5.38 -12.90 8.00
CA GLY A 826 -6.51 -13.02 8.90
C GLY A 826 -6.37 -12.20 10.17
N GLY A 827 -7.37 -12.30 11.01
CA GLY A 827 -7.41 -11.60 12.27
C GLY A 827 -8.21 -12.32 13.33
N ILE A 828 -7.88 -12.04 14.58
CA ILE A 828 -8.56 -12.55 15.77
C ILE A 828 -8.88 -11.36 16.66
N ASN A 829 -10.15 -11.16 16.93
CA ASN A 829 -10.63 -10.13 17.85
C ASN A 829 -11.24 -10.79 19.08
N ASN A 830 -10.69 -10.50 20.26
CA ASN A 830 -11.32 -10.89 21.52
C ASN A 830 -11.93 -9.69 22.22
N SER A 831 -13.13 -9.84 22.72
CA SER A 831 -13.85 -8.81 23.49
C SER A 831 -14.39 -9.40 24.77
N PHE A 832 -14.07 -8.73 25.88
CA PHE A 832 -14.48 -9.09 27.26
C PHE A 832 -15.29 -7.95 27.82
N THR A 833 -16.56 -8.16 28.04
CA THR A 833 -17.45 -7.18 28.65
C THR A 833 -17.78 -7.63 30.07
N TYR A 834 -17.45 -6.81 31.06
CA TYR A 834 -17.82 -7.01 32.45
C TYR A 834 -18.57 -5.76 32.96
N LYS A 835 -19.88 -5.90 33.16
CA LYS A 835 -20.77 -4.77 33.49
C LYS A 835 -20.57 -3.59 32.52
N ASN A 836 -20.04 -2.48 32.99
CA ASN A 836 -19.82 -1.25 32.22
C ASN A 836 -18.42 -1.18 31.57
N TRP A 837 -17.55 -2.14 31.84
CA TRP A 837 -16.20 -2.23 31.26
C TRP A 837 -16.18 -3.11 30.02
N ASN A 838 -15.44 -2.69 29.02
CA ASN A 838 -15.12 -3.53 27.86
C ASN A 838 -13.62 -3.49 27.60
N LEU A 839 -13.00 -4.66 27.58
CA LEU A 839 -11.61 -4.87 27.17
C LEU A 839 -11.62 -5.62 25.84
N SER A 840 -10.90 -5.12 24.85
CA SER A 840 -10.73 -5.81 23.59
C SER A 840 -9.29 -5.80 23.12
N PHE A 841 -8.89 -6.84 22.41
CA PHE A 841 -7.63 -6.86 21.70
C PHE A 841 -7.79 -7.54 20.35
N PHE A 842 -7.16 -6.94 19.35
CA PHE A 842 -7.21 -7.39 17.97
C PHE A 842 -5.82 -7.75 17.46
N THR A 843 -5.68 -8.97 16.99
CA THR A 843 -4.45 -9.51 16.38
C THR A 843 -4.67 -9.69 14.90
N TYR A 844 -3.74 -9.20 14.08
CA TYR A 844 -3.68 -9.37 12.63
C TYR A 844 -2.47 -10.21 12.27
N PHE A 845 -2.61 -11.10 11.28
CA PHE A 845 -1.50 -11.90 10.78
C PHE A 845 -1.48 -11.94 9.25
N ARG A 846 -0.25 -12.04 8.71
CA ARG A 846 0.05 -12.04 7.29
C ARG A 846 1.25 -12.94 7.02
N PHE A 847 1.11 -13.93 6.11
CA PHE A 847 2.13 -14.93 5.83
C PHE A 847 2.25 -15.23 4.35
N GLY A 848 3.45 -15.70 3.94
CA GLY A 848 3.72 -16.29 2.65
C GLY A 848 4.13 -15.29 1.56
N ASN A 849 4.44 -14.06 1.94
CA ASN A 849 4.97 -13.04 1.06
C ASN A 849 6.48 -12.84 1.28
N THR A 850 7.16 -12.33 0.26
CA THR A 850 8.58 -11.98 0.27
C THR A 850 8.72 -10.50 0.00
N TYR A 851 9.62 -9.86 0.72
CA TYR A 851 10.06 -8.48 0.52
C TYR A 851 11.49 -8.45 0.02
N TYR A 852 11.79 -7.43 -0.76
CA TYR A 852 13.15 -7.04 -1.12
C TYR A 852 13.53 -5.81 -0.31
N GLY A 853 14.60 -5.89 0.50
CA GLY A 853 15.03 -4.72 1.22
C GLY A 853 15.65 -4.94 2.58
N LEU A 854 15.93 -6.18 2.98
CA LEU A 854 16.79 -6.42 4.14
C LEU A 854 18.23 -6.18 3.72
N THR A 855 18.75 -4.98 3.98
CA THR A 855 20.12 -4.62 3.65
C THR A 855 20.99 -4.53 4.90
N GLN A 856 22.27 -4.91 4.77
CA GLN A 856 23.28 -4.71 5.81
C GLN A 856 23.51 -3.22 6.11
N THR A 857 23.38 -2.39 5.08
CA THR A 857 23.67 -0.98 5.16
C THR A 857 22.47 -0.13 4.80
N ILE A 858 22.16 0.87 5.60
CA ILE A 858 21.23 1.93 5.25
C ILE A 858 22.04 3.23 5.18
N GLY A 859 22.28 3.67 3.95
CA GLY A 859 23.19 4.78 3.74
C GLY A 859 24.59 4.43 4.23
N ARG A 860 25.00 5.09 5.31
CA ARG A 860 26.32 4.88 5.97
C ARG A 860 26.23 4.11 7.29
N ARG A 861 25.02 3.74 7.72
CA ARG A 861 24.83 2.92 8.92
C ARG A 861 24.85 1.44 8.57
N ILE A 862 25.57 0.67 9.37
CA ILE A 862 25.81 -0.77 9.18
C ILE A 862 25.29 -1.52 10.39
N GLU A 863 24.58 -2.63 10.17
CA GLU A 863 24.14 -3.51 11.25
C GLU A 863 25.34 -4.25 11.89
N LYS A 864 25.24 -4.50 13.20
CA LYS A 864 26.33 -5.08 14.01
C LYS A 864 26.60 -6.54 13.71
N ASP A 865 25.58 -7.34 13.40
CA ASP A 865 25.68 -8.80 13.22
C ASP A 865 26.36 -9.16 11.89
N THR A 866 27.69 -8.97 11.83
CA THR A 866 28.53 -9.25 10.67
C THR A 866 29.39 -10.48 10.89
N TRP A 867 29.63 -11.22 9.81
CA TRP A 867 30.47 -12.42 9.84
C TRP A 867 31.91 -12.11 10.23
N SER A 868 32.46 -12.95 11.10
CA SER A 868 33.88 -13.01 11.43
C SER A 868 34.27 -14.45 11.74
N PRO A 869 35.57 -14.79 11.81
CA PRO A 869 35.99 -16.15 12.19
C PRO A 869 35.48 -16.62 13.56
N THR A 870 35.09 -15.66 14.43
CA THR A 870 34.51 -15.93 15.76
C THR A 870 32.97 -15.77 15.79
N ASN A 871 32.35 -15.30 14.68
CA ASN A 871 30.90 -15.16 14.52
C ASN A 871 30.47 -15.70 13.14
N THR A 872 30.58 -17.02 12.98
CA THR A 872 30.31 -17.68 11.68
C THR A 872 28.85 -17.78 11.30
N ASP A 873 27.93 -17.68 12.29
CA ASP A 873 26.48 -17.71 12.10
C ASP A 873 25.87 -16.32 11.89
N ALA A 874 26.71 -15.31 11.60
CA ALA A 874 26.26 -13.94 11.41
C ALA A 874 25.25 -13.80 10.28
N LYS A 875 24.41 -12.77 10.42
CA LYS A 875 23.36 -12.46 9.46
C LYS A 875 23.89 -11.79 8.19
N PHE A 876 24.97 -11.00 8.29
CA PHE A 876 25.53 -10.21 7.19
C PHE A 876 27.00 -10.58 6.91
N ALA A 877 27.39 -10.32 5.67
CA ALA A 877 28.75 -10.58 5.20
C ALA A 877 29.81 -9.80 5.98
N GLN A 878 31.03 -10.33 5.97
CA GLN A 878 32.20 -9.64 6.56
C GLN A 878 32.53 -8.33 5.82
N PRO A 879 33.08 -7.33 6.51
CA PRO A 879 33.65 -6.16 5.86
C PRO A 879 34.89 -6.51 5.05
N THR A 880 34.97 -6.02 3.80
CA THR A 880 36.19 -6.18 2.98
C THR A 880 36.23 -5.14 1.86
N THR A 881 37.44 -4.68 1.54
CA THR A 881 37.78 -3.86 0.36
C THR A 881 38.46 -4.71 -0.74
N ALA A 882 38.62 -6.03 -0.51
CA ALA A 882 39.24 -6.93 -1.49
C ALA A 882 38.40 -7.00 -2.79
N THR A 883 39.11 -7.16 -3.90
CA THR A 883 38.44 -7.42 -5.18
C THR A 883 37.75 -8.78 -5.14
N ARG A 884 36.44 -8.77 -5.33
CA ARG A 884 35.58 -9.94 -5.29
C ARG A 884 34.35 -9.77 -6.18
N GLU A 885 33.60 -10.85 -6.38
CA GLU A 885 32.31 -10.78 -7.04
C GLU A 885 31.26 -10.11 -6.13
N THR A 886 30.76 -8.94 -6.54
CA THR A 886 29.77 -8.16 -5.79
C THR A 886 28.40 -8.11 -6.47
N LYS A 887 28.35 -8.61 -7.72
CA LYS A 887 27.15 -8.53 -8.56
C LYS A 887 25.93 -9.17 -7.92
N TYR A 888 26.13 -10.15 -7.04
CA TYR A 888 25.07 -10.93 -6.43
C TYR A 888 24.82 -10.60 -4.94
N ASP A 889 25.48 -9.59 -4.36
CA ASP A 889 25.34 -9.24 -2.95
C ASP A 889 23.90 -8.88 -2.56
N TYR A 890 23.10 -8.40 -3.49
CA TYR A 890 21.70 -8.01 -3.29
C TYR A 890 20.76 -9.21 -3.02
N VAL A 891 21.15 -10.46 -3.29
CA VAL A 891 20.29 -11.65 -3.09
C VAL A 891 19.88 -11.82 -1.62
N ARG A 892 20.70 -11.32 -0.69
CA ARG A 892 20.39 -11.32 0.75
C ARG A 892 19.20 -10.43 1.11
N ASN A 893 18.86 -9.47 0.24
CA ASN A 893 17.75 -8.53 0.48
C ASN A 893 16.37 -9.18 0.35
N TYR A 894 16.26 -10.36 -0.29
CA TYR A 894 15.01 -11.11 -0.37
C TYR A 894 14.75 -11.81 0.96
N THR A 895 13.69 -11.39 1.67
CA THR A 895 13.34 -11.98 2.96
C THR A 895 11.84 -12.14 3.12
N LYS A 896 11.43 -13.09 3.99
CA LYS A 896 10.01 -13.35 4.24
C LYS A 896 9.39 -12.25 5.09
N GLY A 897 8.23 -11.76 4.67
CA GLY A 897 7.44 -10.74 5.36
C GLY A 897 6.39 -11.31 6.33
N ASN A 898 6.61 -12.52 6.84
CA ASN A 898 5.70 -13.14 7.79
C ASN A 898 5.62 -12.32 9.08
N MET A 899 4.38 -12.01 9.51
CA MET A 899 4.18 -11.23 10.74
C MET A 899 2.89 -11.60 11.47
N VAL A 900 2.90 -11.32 12.78
CA VAL A 900 1.75 -11.26 13.67
C VAL A 900 1.80 -9.91 14.40
N LEU A 901 0.78 -9.09 14.22
CA LEU A 901 0.69 -7.75 14.79
C LEU A 901 -0.51 -7.65 15.73
N ILE A 902 -0.28 -7.35 17.00
CA ILE A 902 -1.36 -6.91 17.89
C ILE A 902 -1.65 -5.46 17.53
N LYS A 903 -2.76 -5.26 16.79
CA LYS A 903 -3.12 -3.94 16.23
C LYS A 903 -3.60 -2.97 17.27
N ASN A 904 -4.41 -3.43 18.24
CA ASN A 904 -4.82 -2.61 19.36
C ASN A 904 -5.18 -3.44 20.59
N ILE A 905 -4.98 -2.82 21.74
CA ILE A 905 -5.55 -3.23 23.04
C ILE A 905 -6.37 -2.03 23.51
N ALA A 906 -7.68 -2.21 23.73
CA ALA A 906 -8.59 -1.14 24.09
C ALA A 906 -9.34 -1.47 25.36
N LEU A 907 -9.38 -0.51 26.30
CA LEU A 907 -10.19 -0.56 27.50
C LEU A 907 -11.17 0.61 27.46
N SER A 908 -12.45 0.33 27.62
CA SER A 908 -13.47 1.38 27.69
C SER A 908 -14.41 1.19 28.88
N TYR A 909 -14.91 2.32 29.39
CA TYR A 909 -15.89 2.38 30.46
C TYR A 909 -17.10 3.22 30.06
N THR A 910 -18.28 2.60 30.08
CA THR A 910 -19.54 3.28 29.84
C THR A 910 -20.10 3.80 31.15
N VAL A 911 -20.26 5.12 31.26
CA VAL A 911 -20.73 5.77 32.48
C VAL A 911 -22.20 5.40 32.72
N PRO A 912 -22.56 4.98 33.95
CA PRO A 912 -23.95 4.66 34.28
C PRO A 912 -24.90 5.83 34.07
N GLN A 913 -26.05 5.58 33.49
CA GLN A 913 -27.03 6.62 33.16
C GLN A 913 -27.54 7.41 34.40
N SER A 914 -27.48 6.79 35.60
CA SER A 914 -27.82 7.45 36.85
C SER A 914 -26.91 8.63 37.17
N TRP A 915 -25.63 8.60 36.75
CA TRP A 915 -24.69 9.70 36.94
C TRP A 915 -24.90 10.81 35.93
N LEU A 916 -25.25 10.42 34.67
CA LEU A 916 -25.40 11.31 33.53
C LEU A 916 -26.66 12.20 33.62
N LYS A 917 -27.72 11.73 34.25
CA LYS A 917 -28.95 12.52 34.44
C LYS A 917 -28.70 13.87 35.07
N LYS A 918 -27.71 13.98 35.96
CA LYS A 918 -27.36 15.25 36.66
C LYS A 918 -26.68 16.25 35.72
N CYS A 919 -26.04 15.80 34.63
CA CYS A 919 -25.30 16.63 33.68
C CYS A 919 -26.05 16.85 32.35
N GLY A 920 -27.31 16.38 32.24
CA GLY A 920 -28.08 16.49 31.00
C GLY A 920 -27.60 15.63 29.85
N ALA A 921 -26.62 14.76 30.08
CA ALA A 921 -26.11 13.85 29.06
C ALA A 921 -26.94 12.56 28.99
N SER A 922 -27.17 12.05 27.79
CA SER A 922 -27.86 10.79 27.52
C SER A 922 -26.93 9.59 27.54
N SER A 923 -25.65 9.75 27.16
CA SER A 923 -24.61 8.74 27.20
C SER A 923 -23.22 9.35 27.39
N ALA A 924 -22.31 8.62 28.04
CA ALA A 924 -20.90 8.97 28.10
C ALA A 924 -20.05 7.69 28.14
N GLN A 925 -18.96 7.69 27.42
CA GLN A 925 -17.96 6.62 27.42
C GLN A 925 -16.56 7.25 27.43
N VAL A 926 -15.68 6.74 28.26
CA VAL A 926 -14.25 7.04 28.22
C VAL A 926 -13.48 5.81 27.78
N TYR A 927 -12.41 6.00 27.05
CA TYR A 927 -11.60 4.88 26.57
C TYR A 927 -10.11 5.22 26.53
N ALA A 928 -9.30 4.18 26.71
CA ALA A 928 -7.87 4.22 26.50
C ALA A 928 -7.48 3.07 25.57
N GLN A 929 -6.56 3.33 24.64
CA GLN A 929 -6.11 2.32 23.68
C GLN A 929 -4.60 2.44 23.45
N VAL A 930 -3.96 1.28 23.23
CA VAL A 930 -2.60 1.22 22.73
C VAL A 930 -2.65 0.63 21.31
N LEU A 931 -2.15 1.39 20.35
CA LEU A 931 -2.09 0.98 18.95
C LEU A 931 -0.72 0.39 18.65
N ASN A 932 -0.71 -0.74 17.92
CA ASN A 932 0.48 -1.50 17.50
C ASN A 932 1.45 -1.82 18.67
N PRO A 933 0.96 -2.28 19.85
CA PRO A 933 1.83 -2.51 20.99
C PRO A 933 2.91 -3.56 20.74
N PHE A 934 2.60 -4.60 19.96
CA PHE A 934 3.53 -5.71 19.72
C PHE A 934 3.46 -6.17 18.27
N LEU A 935 4.63 -6.22 17.63
CA LEU A 935 4.83 -6.80 16.31
C LEU A 935 5.83 -7.96 16.42
N PHE A 936 5.40 -9.13 15.98
CA PHE A 936 6.20 -10.35 15.93
C PHE A 936 6.40 -10.76 14.47
N GLY A 937 7.59 -11.20 14.13
CA GLY A 937 7.88 -11.62 12.76
C GLY A 937 9.29 -12.18 12.60
N GLY A 938 9.68 -12.41 11.35
CA GLY A 938 11.00 -12.88 10.96
C GLY A 938 12.07 -11.78 11.01
N GLU A 939 13.07 -11.94 10.16
CA GLU A 939 14.25 -11.06 10.09
C GLU A 939 13.91 -9.60 9.80
N LEU A 940 12.91 -9.32 8.96
CA LEU A 940 12.44 -7.95 8.69
C LEU A 940 12.04 -7.21 9.97
N VAL A 941 11.20 -7.86 10.79
CA VAL A 941 10.71 -7.25 12.04
C VAL A 941 11.87 -7.06 13.03
N LYS A 942 12.78 -8.02 13.11
CA LYS A 942 13.99 -7.91 13.94
C LYS A 942 14.90 -6.77 13.48
N ALA A 943 14.90 -6.46 12.19
CA ALA A 943 15.61 -5.32 11.61
C ALA A 943 14.85 -3.98 11.74
N GLY A 944 13.77 -3.91 12.54
CA GLY A 944 12.99 -2.69 12.73
C GLY A 944 12.11 -2.28 11.56
N ILE A 945 11.92 -3.17 10.58
CA ILE A 945 11.09 -2.91 9.40
C ILE A 945 9.68 -3.43 9.66
N ASN A 946 8.68 -2.58 9.40
CA ASN A 946 7.28 -2.95 9.52
C ASN A 946 6.75 -3.59 8.23
N PRO A 947 6.51 -4.92 8.16
CA PRO A 947 6.02 -5.57 6.95
C PRO A 947 4.58 -5.20 6.58
N ASP A 948 3.83 -4.54 7.47
CA ASP A 948 2.48 -4.07 7.21
C ASP A 948 2.46 -2.73 6.44
N ASP A 949 3.57 -2.02 6.41
CA ASP A 949 3.66 -0.68 5.83
C ASP A 949 4.83 -0.57 4.84
N LEU A 950 4.60 -1.01 3.62
CA LEU A 950 5.61 -1.01 2.56
C LEU A 950 5.15 -0.29 1.28
N THR A 951 4.16 0.58 1.40
CA THR A 951 3.61 1.33 0.26
C THR A 951 4.58 2.36 -0.36
N GLY A 952 5.70 2.63 0.27
CA GLY A 952 6.77 3.50 -0.24
C GLY A 952 7.94 2.76 -0.89
N TRP A 953 7.91 1.44 -0.94
CA TRP A 953 8.97 0.65 -1.57
C TRP A 953 8.77 0.62 -3.08
N ASP A 954 9.58 1.37 -3.81
CA ASP A 954 9.73 1.18 -5.24
C ASP A 954 10.50 -0.12 -5.48
N ALA A 955 9.73 -1.19 -5.72
CA ALA A 955 10.27 -2.52 -5.98
C ALA A 955 11.12 -2.60 -7.27
N GLY A 956 11.16 -1.54 -8.07
CA GLY A 956 11.94 -1.45 -9.29
C GLY A 956 13.37 -0.92 -9.10
N ASN A 957 13.62 -0.18 -8.05
CA ASN A 957 14.93 0.43 -7.81
C ASN A 957 15.65 -0.26 -6.66
N HIS A 958 16.21 -1.39 -6.76
CA HIS A 958 17.09 -2.15 -5.86
C HIS A 958 17.80 -1.38 -4.69
N ILE A 959 17.31 -0.22 -4.31
CA ILE A 959 17.84 0.63 -3.23
C ILE A 959 16.97 0.42 -2.01
N GLY A 960 17.27 -0.61 -1.24
CA GLY A 960 16.70 -0.80 0.09
C GLY A 960 17.11 0.36 0.99
N GLY A 961 16.13 1.13 1.43
CA GLY A 961 16.32 2.14 2.45
C GLY A 961 15.09 2.12 3.36
N GLN A 962 15.28 2.22 4.67
CA GLN A 962 14.16 2.53 5.56
C GLN A 962 13.62 3.89 5.15
N THR A 963 12.36 3.90 4.71
CA THR A 963 11.59 5.13 4.54
C THR A 963 10.74 5.34 5.79
N ASN A 964 10.17 6.53 5.96
CA ASN A 964 9.22 6.82 7.04
C ASN A 964 8.08 5.81 7.15
N ASN A 965 7.78 5.08 6.08
CA ASN A 965 6.67 4.15 6.00
C ASN A 965 6.99 2.77 6.59
N THR A 966 8.27 2.44 6.73
CA THR A 966 8.70 1.11 7.19
C THR A 966 8.96 1.05 8.70
N CYS A 967 8.92 2.18 9.39
CA CYS A 967 9.15 2.23 10.83
C CYS A 967 7.92 1.78 11.62
N ILE A 968 8.16 1.09 12.73
CA ILE A 968 7.10 0.70 13.65
C ILE A 968 6.71 1.94 14.47
N THR A 969 5.44 2.35 14.37
CA THR A 969 4.89 3.45 15.17
C THR A 969 3.92 2.88 16.20
N ARG A 970 4.16 3.18 17.48
CA ARG A 970 3.27 2.85 18.60
C ARG A 970 2.54 4.11 19.04
N SER A 971 1.29 3.98 19.50
CA SER A 971 0.53 5.14 19.98
C SER A 971 -0.34 4.79 21.18
N LEU A 972 -0.38 5.71 22.14
CA LEU A 972 -1.36 5.72 23.23
C LEU A 972 -2.48 6.69 22.87
N VAL A 973 -3.72 6.22 22.86
CA VAL A 973 -4.92 7.02 22.56
C VAL A 973 -5.81 7.08 23.77
N LEU A 974 -6.23 8.30 24.15
CA LEU A 974 -7.23 8.58 25.17
C LEU A 974 -8.41 9.29 24.51
N GLY A 975 -9.63 8.89 24.84
CA GLY A 975 -10.79 9.54 24.22
C GLY A 975 -12.06 9.49 25.06
N VAL A 976 -12.99 10.33 24.63
CA VAL A 976 -14.31 10.49 25.27
C VAL A 976 -15.39 10.59 24.19
N ARG A 977 -16.53 9.94 24.45
CA ARG A 977 -17.76 10.06 23.66
C ARG A 977 -18.87 10.52 24.56
N LEU A 978 -19.55 11.57 24.15
CA LEU A 978 -20.67 12.16 24.88
C LEU A 978 -21.90 12.25 23.99
N GLY A 979 -23.07 11.87 24.49
CA GLY A 979 -24.35 12.10 23.83
C GLY A 979 -25.27 12.93 24.73
N PHE A 980 -25.97 13.89 24.13
CA PHE A 980 -26.93 14.80 24.80
C PHE A 980 -28.34 14.63 24.25
#